data_36feb89e9535574874fb64c1fa937980
#
_entry.id   36feb89e9535574874fb64c1fa937980
#
_cell.length_a   1.000
_cell.length_b   1.000
_cell.length_c   1.000
_cell.angle_alpha   90.00
_cell.angle_beta   90.00
_cell.angle_gamma   90.00
#
_symmetry.space_group_name_H-M   'P 1'
#
loop_
_entity.id
_entity.type
_entity.pdbx_description
1 polymer ?
#
loop_
_entity_poly.entity_id
_entity_poly.type
_entity_poly.pdbx_seq_one_letter_code
_entity_poly.pdbx_strand_id
1 'polypeptide(L)'
;MRQPKKSVIGILVLLTTNLLTATADDQTTGKLVINELMQSNIDCIMDDLHEFPDSWVELYNNSDEAIDLKDYQIGTQKDSAWPLPSQTVEAKGFITVYCDKEEDKLHTDFRLESGKGCVVYLFKGNEVVDSLPEALKKMPAPNIAYGRKADGSNEWGYQLTPTPGAANCGEICDEKHILGEPIFSEHGRVMTTSKDFSLTLSLPKDAPEGTQIRYTTNGKEPTKDSELYTEAISINDSYSIRAKLFCDGWLSPRSTVQSYIFLDRDMTIPVISITTNDDYLNGKEGIFRVNSKANQVNWRRPINFELFDEPDKASVLNQICETRIMGGQSRDWARKSMAIYSNKRFGAKRLEYEFFPDQRPGVTNFKSIMLRNAGNDIDGLYMRDAIMQRSMAEHADLDWQAWRPAVVYINGEYHCMLNIRERSNDDNIFTNYNELEDIDMIEIAQEDSKMVGEVKAGTSENYDKFVKFYSERGHTLAEYAEWIDWKEYINLMAMNLYFNNQDFPGNNIVMWRPRTEDGKWRWISKDTDFGLGLYGKEVEFNTIKWLYDFNHTYDRDRKWANTKEATMLFRNLMEDPDFNREFIDRSLVYMGDFLNEKGVRAIWDPMYELVKDELLIHRDELNPPNPWSWWGGGNNEKNIENEVNNVRNWLSKRTDYYRKCLCDYYKVGTLASMTVNKDMEDAAEGHILFNGVELSNGTFDGKFIVGRKITLEPGEASTLNVTGWEVTADGTSNNYQGARLEFEMPQCNKLAIKALFDTTGISIIPTSDTKSQDVYDLNGRKIRSGSMSLDGLPRGIYIIGGKKAFVN
;
A
#
# COMPACT_ATOMS: atom_id res chain seq x y z
N MET A 1 -29.47 21.95 -35.61
CA MET A 1 -30.35 23.13 -35.34
C MET A 1 -29.63 24.02 -34.35
N ARG A 2 -29.56 25.33 -34.67
CA ARG A 2 -28.70 26.31 -33.98
C ARG A 2 -29.17 26.64 -32.58
N GLN A 3 -28.23 26.70 -31.62
CA GLN A 3 -28.43 27.33 -30.29
C GLN A 3 -28.44 28.86 -30.46
N PRO A 4 -29.20 29.63 -29.67
CA PRO A 4 -29.10 31.07 -29.63
C PRO A 4 -28.14 31.54 -28.54
N LYS A 5 -27.27 32.47 -28.91
CA LYS A 5 -26.42 33.27 -28.03
C LYS A 5 -27.26 34.16 -27.14
N LYS A 6 -27.00 34.16 -25.84
CA LYS A 6 -27.49 35.18 -24.91
C LYS A 6 -26.47 36.30 -24.72
N SER A 7 -26.86 37.48 -25.07
CA SER A 7 -26.14 38.75 -24.83
C SER A 7 -26.16 39.12 -23.37
N VAL A 8 -25.03 39.51 -22.84
CA VAL A 8 -24.89 40.12 -21.50
C VAL A 8 -25.03 41.62 -21.67
N ILE A 9 -26.04 42.17 -21.04
CA ILE A 9 -26.19 43.64 -20.87
C ILE A 9 -25.57 43.99 -19.54
N GLY A 10 -24.50 44.75 -19.58
CA GLY A 10 -23.85 45.27 -18.38
C GLY A 10 -24.66 46.43 -17.81
N ILE A 11 -25.05 46.33 -16.55
CA ILE A 11 -25.58 47.46 -15.78
C ILE A 11 -24.44 47.99 -14.91
N LEU A 12 -24.03 49.22 -15.24
CA LEU A 12 -23.07 49.99 -14.49
C LEU A 12 -23.78 50.59 -13.24
N VAL A 13 -23.52 50.07 -12.05
CA VAL A 13 -23.99 50.69 -10.80
C VAL A 13 -22.84 51.52 -10.22
N LEU A 14 -23.01 52.84 -10.21
CA LEU A 14 -22.13 53.74 -9.49
C LEU A 14 -22.33 53.52 -7.99
N LEU A 15 -21.34 52.99 -7.31
CA LEU A 15 -21.23 52.99 -5.85
C LEU A 15 -20.51 54.25 -5.42
N THR A 16 -21.26 55.10 -4.77
CA THR A 16 -20.71 56.25 -4.00
C THR A 16 -20.06 55.69 -2.73
N THR A 17 -18.76 55.84 -2.61
CA THR A 17 -18.00 55.55 -1.41
C THR A 17 -18.26 56.55 -0.33
N ASN A 18 -19.07 56.22 0.65
CA ASN A 18 -19.03 56.86 1.93
C ASN A 18 -17.89 56.29 2.76
N LEU A 19 -16.77 57.01 2.88
CA LEU A 19 -15.78 56.76 3.91
C LEU A 19 -16.40 57.05 5.29
N LEU A 20 -16.87 56.04 5.96
CA LEU A 20 -17.03 56.07 7.39
C LEU A 20 -15.68 55.70 8.01
N THR A 21 -15.04 56.68 8.62
CA THR A 21 -13.96 56.48 9.58
C THR A 21 -14.55 55.74 10.78
N ALA A 22 -14.38 54.43 10.80
CA ALA A 22 -14.64 53.63 11.99
C ALA A 22 -13.53 53.94 13.00
N THR A 23 -13.89 54.67 14.03
CA THR A 23 -13.16 54.72 15.30
C THR A 23 -13.14 53.32 15.86
N ALA A 24 -11.94 52.86 16.28
CA ALA A 24 -11.79 51.63 17.02
C ALA A 24 -12.55 51.76 18.35
N ASP A 25 -13.76 51.27 18.40
CA ASP A 25 -14.53 51.13 19.61
C ASP A 25 -15.21 49.78 19.66
N ASP A 26 -14.84 49.04 20.70
CA ASP A 26 -15.58 48.00 21.41
C ASP A 26 -16.50 47.12 20.53
N GLN A 27 -15.88 46.23 19.74
CA GLN A 27 -16.64 45.11 19.20
C GLN A 27 -17.05 44.26 20.39
N THR A 28 -18.33 44.33 20.75
CA THR A 28 -18.95 43.40 21.70
C THR A 28 -18.66 41.97 21.23
N THR A 29 -17.75 41.32 21.90
CA THR A 29 -17.45 39.88 21.67
C THR A 29 -18.77 39.13 21.79
N GLY A 30 -19.07 38.28 20.82
CA GLY A 30 -20.27 37.44 20.82
C GLY A 30 -20.38 36.63 22.12
N LYS A 31 -21.57 36.14 22.44
CA LYS A 31 -21.76 35.28 23.63
C LYS A 31 -20.98 33.94 23.47
N LEU A 32 -20.94 33.35 22.28
CA LEU A 32 -20.13 32.19 21.92
C LEU A 32 -19.07 32.65 20.95
N VAL A 33 -17.81 32.31 21.19
CA VAL A 33 -16.66 32.75 20.39
C VAL A 33 -15.71 31.60 20.06
N ILE A 34 -14.98 31.71 18.96
CA ILE A 34 -13.85 30.89 18.65
C ILE A 34 -12.72 31.27 19.60
N ASN A 35 -12.17 30.31 20.36
CA ASN A 35 -11.18 30.57 21.41
C ASN A 35 -9.79 30.09 21.01
N GLU A 36 -9.68 28.87 20.50
CA GLU A 36 -8.43 28.23 20.09
C GLU A 36 -8.68 27.31 18.90
N LEU A 37 -7.66 27.06 18.09
CA LEU A 37 -7.73 26.07 17.00
C LEU A 37 -6.37 25.48 16.65
N MET A 38 -6.39 24.28 16.04
CA MET A 38 -5.19 23.58 15.57
C MET A 38 -5.44 23.00 14.18
N GLN A 39 -4.59 23.36 13.19
CA GLN A 39 -4.69 22.86 11.81
C GLN A 39 -4.11 21.44 11.61
N SER A 40 -3.21 21.02 12.49
CA SER A 40 -2.50 19.76 12.39
C SER A 40 -2.31 19.15 13.76
N ASN A 41 -3.30 18.37 14.18
CA ASN A 41 -3.26 17.63 15.43
C ASN A 41 -2.58 16.28 15.19
N ILE A 42 -1.41 16.05 15.77
CA ILE A 42 -0.77 14.74 15.77
C ILE A 42 -1.26 13.93 16.98
N ASP A 43 -1.10 14.48 18.17
CA ASP A 43 -1.37 13.78 19.43
C ASP A 43 -1.71 14.76 20.59
N CYS A 44 -2.13 15.98 20.25
CA CYS A 44 -2.52 16.98 21.25
C CYS A 44 -3.83 16.60 21.96
N ILE A 45 -4.85 16.23 21.19
CA ILE A 45 -6.14 15.80 21.73
C ILE A 45 -6.64 14.55 20.98
N MET A 46 -7.17 13.60 21.74
CA MET A 46 -7.90 12.43 21.25
C MET A 46 -9.40 12.70 21.36
N ASP A 47 -10.16 12.27 20.37
CA ASP A 47 -11.62 12.41 20.32
C ASP A 47 -12.37 11.29 21.06
N ASP A 48 -13.69 11.28 20.98
CA ASP A 48 -14.57 10.27 21.58
C ASP A 48 -14.58 8.93 20.77
N LEU A 49 -13.98 8.89 19.58
CA LEU A 49 -13.75 7.70 18.78
C LEU A 49 -12.40 7.03 19.11
N HIS A 50 -11.65 7.60 20.07
CA HIS A 50 -10.29 7.18 20.44
C HIS A 50 -9.26 7.33 19.31
N GLU A 51 -9.46 8.33 18.44
CA GLU A 51 -8.55 8.72 17.38
C GLU A 51 -8.01 10.13 17.59
N PHE A 52 -6.96 10.50 16.87
CA PHE A 52 -6.45 11.87 16.85
C PHE A 52 -7.03 12.58 15.62
N PRO A 53 -8.05 13.45 15.80
CA PRO A 53 -8.69 14.14 14.69
C PRO A 53 -7.68 14.99 13.93
N ASP A 54 -7.88 15.17 12.62
CA ASP A 54 -6.93 15.92 11.79
C ASP A 54 -6.67 17.34 12.26
N SER A 55 -7.72 18.01 12.69
CA SER A 55 -7.74 19.40 13.17
C SER A 55 -8.93 19.64 14.11
N TRP A 56 -8.90 20.70 14.86
CA TRP A 56 -9.99 21.04 15.78
C TRP A 56 -10.13 22.56 15.98
N VAL A 57 -11.31 22.97 16.43
CA VAL A 57 -11.65 24.33 16.85
C VAL A 57 -12.31 24.25 18.22
N GLU A 58 -11.86 25.08 19.17
CA GLU A 58 -12.51 25.27 20.46
C GLU A 58 -13.42 26.48 20.42
N LEU A 59 -14.62 26.31 20.96
CA LEU A 59 -15.58 27.38 21.22
C LEU A 59 -15.66 27.61 22.71
N TYR A 60 -15.71 28.89 23.08
CA TYR A 60 -15.84 29.37 24.46
C TYR A 60 -17.15 30.13 24.64
N ASN A 61 -17.92 29.76 25.67
CA ASN A 61 -19.08 30.50 26.09
C ASN A 61 -18.67 31.70 26.95
N ASN A 62 -18.52 32.84 26.35
CA ASN A 62 -18.13 34.08 27.05
C ASN A 62 -19.28 34.75 27.87
N SER A 63 -20.45 34.12 27.96
CA SER A 63 -21.58 34.62 28.71
C SER A 63 -21.71 34.00 30.12
N ASP A 64 -22.57 34.56 30.95
CA ASP A 64 -22.89 34.04 32.28
C ASP A 64 -24.11 33.10 32.27
N GLU A 65 -24.57 32.69 31.07
CA GLU A 65 -25.67 31.76 30.84
C GLU A 65 -25.24 30.55 30.00
N ALA A 66 -25.84 29.40 30.19
CA ALA A 66 -25.63 28.28 29.34
C ALA A 66 -26.15 28.53 27.91
N ILE A 67 -25.44 28.01 26.89
CA ILE A 67 -25.79 28.18 25.47
C ILE A 67 -26.02 26.78 24.84
N ASP A 68 -27.15 26.61 24.15
CA ASP A 68 -27.39 25.45 23.28
C ASP A 68 -26.84 25.75 21.87
N LEU A 69 -26.00 24.83 21.36
CA LEU A 69 -25.33 25.01 20.06
C LEU A 69 -26.21 24.79 18.84
N LYS A 70 -27.44 24.29 18.99
CA LYS A 70 -28.35 23.91 17.88
C LYS A 70 -28.62 25.02 16.85
N ASP A 71 -28.52 26.30 17.26
CA ASP A 71 -28.74 27.46 16.40
C ASP A 71 -27.44 28.00 15.80
N TYR A 72 -26.31 27.36 16.11
CA TYR A 72 -24.97 27.75 15.64
C TYR A 72 -24.47 26.82 14.53
N GLN A 73 -23.59 27.37 13.71
CA GLN A 73 -22.92 26.66 12.62
C GLN A 73 -21.46 27.11 12.56
N ILE A 74 -20.59 26.23 12.08
CA ILE A 74 -19.17 26.53 11.90
C ILE A 74 -18.74 26.18 10.47
N GLY A 75 -17.84 26.96 9.89
CA GLY A 75 -17.37 26.71 8.53
C GLY A 75 -16.10 27.47 8.18
N THR A 76 -15.50 27.11 7.07
CA THR A 76 -14.29 27.75 6.50
C THR A 76 -14.64 28.72 5.35
N GLN A 77 -15.91 28.83 4.98
CA GLN A 77 -16.43 29.72 3.94
C GLN A 77 -17.69 30.43 4.46
N LYS A 78 -17.96 31.64 3.94
CA LYS A 78 -19.10 32.43 4.39
C LYS A 78 -20.46 31.93 3.92
N ASP A 79 -20.48 31.10 2.89
CA ASP A 79 -21.66 30.56 2.23
C ASP A 79 -21.83 29.06 2.43
N SER A 80 -20.94 28.42 3.17
CA SER A 80 -20.98 27.00 3.51
C SER A 80 -20.57 26.79 4.96
N ALA A 81 -21.54 26.40 5.79
CA ALA A 81 -21.33 26.14 7.22
C ALA A 81 -21.98 24.84 7.65
N TRP A 82 -21.30 24.11 8.50
CA TRP A 82 -21.74 22.84 9.08
C TRP A 82 -22.56 23.13 10.36
N PRO A 83 -23.78 22.57 10.53
CA PRO A 83 -24.61 22.81 11.70
C PRO A 83 -24.07 22.08 12.92
N LEU A 84 -23.93 22.81 14.03
CA LEU A 84 -23.58 22.21 15.31
C LEU A 84 -24.76 21.43 15.91
N PRO A 85 -24.54 20.33 16.61
CA PRO A 85 -25.59 19.54 17.24
C PRO A 85 -26.19 20.29 18.43
N SER A 86 -27.40 19.89 18.88
CA SER A 86 -27.95 20.38 20.17
C SER A 86 -27.08 19.83 21.31
N GLN A 87 -26.26 20.69 21.84
CA GLN A 87 -25.40 20.41 22.99
C GLN A 87 -25.23 21.72 23.80
N THR A 88 -25.31 21.59 25.11
CA THR A 88 -25.19 22.73 26.02
C THR A 88 -23.72 23.01 26.34
N VAL A 89 -23.30 24.24 26.19
CA VAL A 89 -22.04 24.76 26.73
C VAL A 89 -22.36 25.66 27.95
N GLU A 90 -21.92 25.20 29.11
CA GLU A 90 -22.18 25.90 30.38
C GLU A 90 -21.56 27.31 30.35
N ALA A 91 -22.03 28.20 31.24
CA ALA A 91 -21.50 29.56 31.41
C ALA A 91 -19.97 29.48 31.66
N LYS A 92 -19.17 30.22 30.86
CA LYS A 92 -17.69 30.20 30.89
C LYS A 92 -17.09 28.82 30.57
N GLY A 93 -17.86 27.94 29.94
CA GLY A 93 -17.42 26.59 29.52
C GLY A 93 -16.84 26.56 28.10
N PHE A 94 -16.17 25.46 27.81
CA PHE A 94 -15.48 25.19 26.54
C PHE A 94 -16.11 23.99 25.85
N ILE A 95 -16.01 23.95 24.53
CA ILE A 95 -16.33 22.77 23.74
C ILE A 95 -15.44 22.67 22.50
N THR A 96 -14.88 21.49 22.26
CA THR A 96 -14.04 21.24 21.10
C THR A 96 -14.87 20.65 19.97
N VAL A 97 -14.76 21.23 18.78
CA VAL A 97 -15.33 20.76 17.52
C VAL A 97 -14.22 20.16 16.69
N TYR A 98 -14.36 18.89 16.32
CA TYR A 98 -13.37 18.14 15.55
C TYR A 98 -13.58 18.35 14.06
N CYS A 99 -12.54 18.77 13.35
CA CYS A 99 -12.59 19.06 11.93
C CYS A 99 -11.84 17.97 11.17
N ASP A 100 -12.51 16.84 10.85
CA ASP A 100 -11.91 15.59 10.35
C ASP A 100 -12.72 14.87 9.25
N LYS A 101 -13.94 15.36 8.93
CA LYS A 101 -14.86 14.81 7.93
C LYS A 101 -15.58 13.51 8.33
N GLU A 102 -15.73 13.25 9.62
CA GLU A 102 -16.51 12.08 10.09
C GLU A 102 -18.02 12.33 10.11
N GLU A 103 -18.45 13.61 10.07
CA GLU A 103 -19.86 14.02 10.00
C GLU A 103 -20.77 13.44 11.10
N ASP A 104 -20.25 13.28 12.30
CA ASP A 104 -20.99 12.78 13.48
C ASP A 104 -20.84 13.71 14.69
N LYS A 105 -21.92 14.08 15.35
CA LYS A 105 -21.95 14.93 16.56
C LYS A 105 -21.12 16.22 16.40
N LEU A 106 -19.94 16.28 17.05
CA LEU A 106 -19.01 17.42 16.99
C LEU A 106 -17.92 17.26 15.93
N HIS A 107 -18.03 16.27 15.03
CA HIS A 107 -17.14 16.03 13.90
C HIS A 107 -17.74 16.66 12.64
N THR A 108 -17.02 17.59 12.03
CA THR A 108 -17.51 18.35 10.87
C THR A 108 -17.31 17.60 9.55
N ASP A 109 -17.97 18.08 8.48
CA ASP A 109 -17.78 17.65 7.09
C ASP A 109 -16.51 18.20 6.41
N PHE A 110 -15.72 19.01 7.13
CA PHE A 110 -14.52 19.66 6.60
C PHE A 110 -13.29 19.44 7.51
N ARG A 111 -12.12 19.74 6.95
CA ARG A 111 -10.83 19.83 7.67
C ARG A 111 -10.29 21.25 7.60
N LEU A 112 -9.54 21.68 8.62
CA LEU A 112 -8.70 22.85 8.50
C LEU A 112 -7.47 22.49 7.65
N GLU A 113 -7.27 23.17 6.53
CA GLU A 113 -6.23 22.85 5.56
C GLU A 113 -4.82 23.13 6.13
N SER A 114 -4.09 22.08 6.50
CA SER A 114 -2.75 22.16 7.11
C SER A 114 -1.66 22.75 6.19
N GLY A 115 -1.91 22.90 4.91
CA GLY A 115 -0.91 23.39 3.92
C GLY A 115 -1.22 24.75 3.32
N LYS A 116 -2.35 25.34 3.69
CA LYS A 116 -2.84 26.63 3.18
C LYS A 116 -3.36 27.45 4.34
N GLY A 117 -3.51 28.74 4.09
CA GLY A 117 -4.26 29.60 5.02
C GLY A 117 -5.72 29.16 5.11
N CYS A 118 -6.31 29.29 6.27
CA CYS A 118 -7.75 29.08 6.47
C CYS A 118 -8.36 30.24 7.25
N VAL A 119 -9.67 30.41 7.10
CA VAL A 119 -10.48 31.27 7.96
C VAL A 119 -11.53 30.36 8.57
N VAL A 120 -11.87 30.60 9.83
CA VAL A 120 -12.96 29.91 10.51
C VAL A 120 -14.02 30.95 10.85
N TYR A 121 -15.27 30.66 10.53
CA TYR A 121 -16.44 31.47 10.84
C TYR A 121 -17.36 30.72 11.77
N LEU A 122 -17.86 31.40 12.79
CA LEU A 122 -18.95 30.95 13.65
C LEU A 122 -20.22 31.73 13.28
N PHE A 123 -21.30 31.02 13.03
CA PHE A 123 -22.56 31.59 12.64
C PHE A 123 -23.62 31.33 13.71
N LYS A 124 -24.60 32.26 13.82
CA LYS A 124 -25.86 32.02 14.49
C LYS A 124 -27.00 32.28 13.50
N GLY A 125 -27.68 31.24 13.09
CA GLY A 125 -28.53 31.29 11.89
C GLY A 125 -27.71 31.70 10.66
N ASN A 126 -28.06 32.82 10.02
CA ASN A 126 -27.36 33.32 8.83
C ASN A 126 -26.33 34.44 9.14
N GLU A 127 -26.12 34.75 10.38
CA GLU A 127 -25.24 35.86 10.81
C GLU A 127 -23.90 35.33 11.30
N VAL A 128 -22.79 35.90 10.83
CA VAL A 128 -21.45 35.63 11.39
C VAL A 128 -21.36 36.33 12.73
N VAL A 129 -21.24 35.57 13.81
CA VAL A 129 -21.16 36.11 15.19
C VAL A 129 -19.73 36.17 15.70
N ASP A 130 -18.81 35.37 15.10
CA ASP A 130 -17.36 35.46 15.36
C ASP A 130 -16.57 34.86 14.18
N SER A 131 -15.33 35.28 14.05
CA SER A 131 -14.39 34.77 13.07
C SER A 131 -12.94 35.00 13.50
N LEU A 132 -12.00 34.33 12.87
CA LEU A 132 -10.59 34.67 13.03
C LEU A 132 -10.34 36.12 12.60
N PRO A 133 -9.44 36.86 13.31
CA PRO A 133 -9.14 38.26 13.01
C PRO A 133 -8.52 38.44 11.61
N GLU A 134 -7.79 37.43 11.14
CA GLU A 134 -7.21 37.37 9.80
C GLU A 134 -7.18 35.93 9.31
N ALA A 135 -6.95 35.75 8.02
CA ALA A 135 -6.74 34.40 7.47
C ALA A 135 -5.47 33.81 8.08
N LEU A 136 -5.64 32.68 8.77
CA LEU A 136 -4.54 31.95 9.35
C LEU A 136 -3.65 31.41 8.24
N LYS A 137 -2.35 31.66 8.30
CA LYS A 137 -1.36 31.08 7.41
C LYS A 137 -1.15 29.60 7.76
N LYS A 138 -0.35 28.90 6.95
CA LYS A 138 0.14 27.58 7.31
C LYS A 138 0.82 27.63 8.68
N MET A 139 0.43 26.72 9.60
CA MET A 139 1.11 26.58 10.89
C MET A 139 2.58 26.25 10.70
N PRO A 140 3.46 26.80 11.55
CA PRO A 140 4.91 26.57 11.45
C PRO A 140 5.31 25.10 11.65
N ALA A 141 4.58 24.39 12.51
CA ALA A 141 4.75 22.95 12.73
C ALA A 141 3.41 22.31 13.15
N PRO A 142 3.29 20.98 13.11
CA PRO A 142 2.17 20.26 13.72
C PRO A 142 2.11 20.46 15.24
N ASN A 143 0.95 20.22 15.83
CA ASN A 143 0.65 20.39 17.26
C ASN A 143 0.83 21.83 17.77
N ILE A 144 0.82 22.82 16.88
CA ILE A 144 0.78 24.22 17.25
C ILE A 144 -0.66 24.70 17.18
N ALA A 145 -1.14 25.29 18.26
CA ALA A 145 -2.45 25.92 18.30
C ALA A 145 -2.33 27.44 18.12
N TYR A 146 -3.35 28.05 17.54
CA TYR A 146 -3.50 29.50 17.42
C TYR A 146 -4.79 29.91 18.12
N GLY A 147 -4.72 30.86 19.04
CA GLY A 147 -5.86 31.18 19.86
C GLY A 147 -5.77 32.55 20.48
N ARG A 148 -6.83 32.88 21.23
CA ARG A 148 -6.91 34.09 22.04
C ARG A 148 -5.94 33.98 23.21
N LYS A 149 -5.29 35.10 23.61
CA LYS A 149 -4.36 35.10 24.74
C LYS A 149 -5.04 34.74 26.04
N ALA A 150 -6.20 35.30 26.28
CA ALA A 150 -7.10 34.88 27.33
C ALA A 150 -8.46 34.62 26.73
N ASP A 151 -9.29 33.82 27.41
CA ASP A 151 -10.59 33.41 26.90
C ASP A 151 -11.47 34.61 26.52
N GLY A 152 -11.93 34.58 25.27
CA GLY A 152 -12.76 35.62 24.69
C GLY A 152 -12.06 36.97 24.45
N SER A 153 -10.74 37.12 24.69
CA SER A 153 -10.00 38.37 24.43
C SER A 153 -9.78 38.59 22.93
N ASN A 154 -9.45 39.84 22.54
CA ASN A 154 -9.16 40.20 21.15
C ASN A 154 -7.66 40.04 20.75
N GLU A 155 -6.80 39.68 21.67
CA GLU A 155 -5.38 39.47 21.43
C GLU A 155 -5.15 38.00 21.00
N TRP A 156 -4.58 37.76 19.81
CA TRP A 156 -4.37 36.46 19.23
C TRP A 156 -2.89 36.18 18.99
N GLY A 157 -2.51 34.87 19.08
CA GLY A 157 -1.17 34.41 18.78
C GLY A 157 -1.04 32.88 18.82
N TYR A 158 0.15 32.38 18.60
CA TYR A 158 0.43 30.97 18.79
C TYR A 158 0.48 30.67 20.30
N GLN A 159 -0.31 29.67 20.74
CA GLN A 159 -0.32 29.24 22.13
C GLN A 159 0.98 28.56 22.48
N LEU A 160 1.65 28.96 23.55
CA LEU A 160 2.87 28.27 24.01
C LEU A 160 2.55 26.85 24.51
N THR A 161 1.33 26.64 24.97
CA THR A 161 0.76 25.35 25.34
C THR A 161 -0.68 25.29 24.83
N PRO A 162 -1.04 24.36 23.93
CA PRO A 162 -2.44 24.13 23.57
C PRO A 162 -3.27 23.70 24.77
N THR A 163 -4.52 24.20 24.85
CA THR A 163 -5.41 23.98 26.00
C THR A 163 -6.81 23.49 25.63
N PRO A 164 -6.98 22.50 24.73
CA PRO A 164 -8.30 22.07 24.29
C PRO A 164 -9.17 21.58 25.45
N GLY A 165 -10.38 22.14 25.58
CA GLY A 165 -11.33 21.84 26.66
C GLY A 165 -11.06 22.60 27.98
N ALA A 166 -10.12 23.55 27.99
CA ALA A 166 -9.74 24.29 29.18
C ALA A 166 -9.40 25.74 28.86
N ALA A 167 -9.29 26.58 29.91
CA ALA A 167 -8.91 27.97 29.76
C ALA A 167 -7.53 28.17 29.12
N ASN A 168 -7.42 29.12 28.20
CA ASN A 168 -6.16 29.47 27.55
C ASN A 168 -5.07 29.82 28.58
N CYS A 169 -3.84 29.38 28.34
CA CYS A 169 -2.73 29.54 29.28
C CYS A 169 -2.30 30.98 29.53
N GLY A 170 -2.78 31.95 28.73
CA GLY A 170 -2.42 33.34 28.83
C GLY A 170 -1.07 33.72 28.20
N GLU A 171 -0.38 32.75 27.63
CA GLU A 171 0.95 32.91 27.02
C GLU A 171 0.86 32.63 25.53
N ILE A 172 1.10 33.65 24.71
CA ILE A 172 1.13 33.55 23.25
C ILE A 172 2.46 34.08 22.69
N CYS A 173 2.83 33.63 21.52
CA CYS A 173 3.97 34.19 20.79
C CYS A 173 3.62 34.43 19.31
N ASP A 174 4.55 35.06 18.58
CA ASP A 174 4.51 35.26 17.15
C ASP A 174 5.46 34.26 16.40
N GLU A 175 5.44 34.31 15.06
CA GLU A 175 6.27 33.47 14.21
C GLU A 175 7.80 33.60 14.45
N LYS A 176 8.26 34.66 15.10
CA LYS A 176 9.68 34.91 15.38
C LYS A 176 10.17 34.21 16.65
N HIS A 177 9.23 33.77 17.48
CA HIS A 177 9.52 33.15 18.76
C HIS A 177 9.30 31.62 18.69
N ILE A 178 9.78 30.98 17.61
CA ILE A 178 9.72 29.54 17.41
C ILE A 178 11.15 29.00 17.44
N LEU A 179 11.39 28.01 18.30
CA LEU A 179 12.68 27.37 18.46
C LEU A 179 12.98 26.48 17.24
N GLY A 180 14.26 26.38 16.89
CA GLY A 180 14.77 25.40 15.95
C GLY A 180 14.84 23.99 16.53
N GLU A 181 15.62 23.12 15.89
CA GLU A 181 15.85 21.75 16.32
C GLU A 181 17.23 21.58 17.00
N PRO A 182 17.37 20.68 17.97
CA PRO A 182 18.67 20.34 18.53
C PRO A 182 19.56 19.67 17.48
N ILE A 183 20.87 19.93 17.54
CA ILE A 183 21.86 19.37 16.61
C ILE A 183 22.47 18.14 17.27
N PHE A 184 22.36 16.98 16.63
CA PHE A 184 23.02 15.74 17.04
C PHE A 184 24.43 15.68 16.42
N SER A 185 25.44 15.29 17.18
CA SER A 185 26.83 15.14 16.67
C SER A 185 26.97 14.00 15.68
N GLU A 186 26.10 13.00 15.77
CA GLU A 186 26.08 11.81 14.93
C GLU A 186 24.63 11.57 14.44
N HIS A 187 24.46 11.21 13.19
CA HIS A 187 23.17 10.77 12.69
C HIS A 187 22.83 9.36 13.21
N GLY A 188 21.55 9.03 13.29
CA GLY A 188 21.05 7.70 13.57
C GLY A 188 21.55 6.69 12.53
N ARG A 189 21.90 5.49 12.95
CA ARG A 189 22.47 4.43 12.11
C ARG A 189 22.30 3.05 12.71
N VAL A 190 22.47 2.03 11.89
CA VAL A 190 22.63 0.64 12.30
C VAL A 190 24.12 0.33 12.38
N MET A 191 24.57 -0.21 13.50
CA MET A 191 25.96 -0.57 13.76
C MET A 191 26.07 -2.09 13.89
N THR A 192 26.97 -2.72 13.13
CA THR A 192 27.21 -4.17 13.17
C THR A 192 28.40 -4.55 14.05
N THR A 193 29.16 -3.55 14.51
CA THR A 193 30.24 -3.74 15.47
C THR A 193 29.89 -2.97 16.73
N SER A 194 29.76 -3.67 17.86
CA SER A 194 29.53 -3.05 19.17
C SER A 194 30.66 -2.07 19.49
N LYS A 195 30.43 -0.78 19.25
CA LYS A 195 31.34 0.29 19.62
C LYS A 195 30.57 1.33 20.40
N ASP A 196 30.87 1.40 21.68
CA ASP A 196 30.38 2.49 22.51
C ASP A 196 30.85 3.82 21.93
N PHE A 197 29.96 4.77 21.81
CA PHE A 197 30.32 6.13 21.48
C PHE A 197 29.55 7.14 22.32
N SER A 198 30.08 8.36 22.40
CA SER A 198 29.50 9.47 23.13
C SER A 198 28.74 10.36 22.13
N LEU A 199 27.42 10.39 22.27
CA LEU A 199 26.58 11.30 21.49
C LEU A 199 26.49 12.66 22.17
N THR A 200 26.83 13.73 21.45
CA THR A 200 26.63 15.09 21.95
C THR A 200 25.48 15.79 21.24
N LEU A 201 24.74 16.57 22.00
CA LEU A 201 23.68 17.46 21.48
C LEU A 201 24.14 18.91 21.64
N SER A 202 23.79 19.77 20.69
CA SER A 202 24.13 21.18 20.75
C SER A 202 22.96 22.05 20.26
N LEU A 203 22.97 23.31 20.72
CA LEU A 203 22.02 24.31 20.30
C LEU A 203 22.33 24.80 18.88
N PRO A 204 21.32 25.13 18.06
CA PRO A 204 21.53 25.88 16.83
C PRO A 204 22.09 27.27 17.12
N LYS A 205 22.78 27.88 16.14
CA LYS A 205 23.51 29.16 16.34
C LYS A 205 22.59 30.34 16.70
N ASP A 206 21.32 30.26 16.31
CA ASP A 206 20.28 31.27 16.50
C ASP A 206 19.40 31.00 17.72
N ALA A 207 19.72 29.99 18.52
CA ALA A 207 19.00 29.69 19.73
C ALA A 207 19.03 30.89 20.71
N PRO A 208 17.88 31.32 21.28
CA PRO A 208 17.85 32.39 22.25
C PRO A 208 18.60 32.03 23.54
N GLU A 209 19.04 33.05 24.26
CA GLU A 209 19.70 32.87 25.56
C GLU A 209 18.74 32.16 26.54
N GLY A 210 19.25 31.19 27.29
CA GLY A 210 18.46 30.36 28.22
C GLY A 210 17.82 29.13 27.62
N THR A 211 18.01 28.87 26.31
CA THR A 211 17.51 27.65 25.67
C THR A 211 18.15 26.39 26.28
N GLN A 212 17.32 25.43 26.62
CA GLN A 212 17.68 24.12 27.15
C GLN A 212 17.35 23.00 26.15
N ILE A 213 18.19 21.96 26.12
CA ILE A 213 17.89 20.72 25.41
C ILE A 213 17.32 19.72 26.42
N ARG A 214 16.15 19.16 26.15
CA ARG A 214 15.57 18.03 26.89
C ARG A 214 15.47 16.83 25.97
N TYR A 215 15.64 15.64 26.53
CA TYR A 215 15.58 14.40 25.73
C TYR A 215 14.90 13.26 26.46
N THR A 216 14.51 12.24 25.70
CA THR A 216 13.98 10.96 26.17
C THR A 216 14.55 9.82 25.36
N THR A 217 14.60 8.62 25.97
CA THR A 217 15.01 7.35 25.36
C THR A 217 13.91 6.30 25.37
N ASN A 218 12.70 6.66 25.85
CA ASN A 218 11.54 5.77 26.02
C ASN A 218 10.42 6.00 25.00
N GLY A 219 10.71 6.68 23.90
CA GLY A 219 9.76 6.97 22.84
C GLY A 219 8.76 8.10 23.12
N LYS A 220 8.66 8.61 24.37
CA LYS A 220 7.76 9.72 24.71
C LYS A 220 8.30 11.04 24.18
N GLU A 221 7.41 11.95 23.79
CA GLU A 221 7.79 13.33 23.42
C GLU A 221 8.41 14.03 24.64
N PRO A 222 9.59 14.68 24.51
CA PRO A 222 10.19 15.43 25.62
C PRO A 222 9.31 16.59 26.08
N THR A 223 9.20 16.77 27.38
CA THR A 223 8.53 17.88 28.08
C THR A 223 9.54 18.72 28.85
N LYS A 224 9.10 19.83 29.46
CA LYS A 224 9.94 20.64 30.36
C LYS A 224 10.47 19.85 31.57
N ASP A 225 9.81 18.75 31.93
CA ASP A 225 10.20 17.87 33.06
C ASP A 225 11.07 16.69 32.62
N SER A 226 11.28 16.49 31.32
CA SER A 226 12.16 15.43 30.82
C SER A 226 13.63 15.71 31.16
N GLU A 227 14.48 14.70 30.96
CA GLU A 227 15.91 14.78 31.28
C GLU A 227 16.57 15.98 30.60
N LEU A 228 17.29 16.79 31.40
CA LEU A 228 18.05 17.93 30.88
C LEU A 228 19.37 17.41 30.33
N TYR A 229 19.67 17.75 29.09
CA TYR A 229 20.96 17.44 28.50
C TYR A 229 22.05 18.34 29.11
N THR A 230 22.99 17.75 29.83
CA THR A 230 24.11 18.43 30.49
C THR A 230 25.47 17.87 30.09
N GLU A 231 25.53 16.62 29.65
CA GLU A 231 26.75 15.92 29.24
C GLU A 231 26.47 14.92 28.13
N ALA A 232 27.51 14.41 27.49
CA ALA A 232 27.40 13.45 26.40
C ALA A 232 26.64 12.18 26.83
N ILE A 233 25.71 11.73 25.99
CA ILE A 233 24.94 10.50 26.18
C ILE A 233 25.79 9.30 25.72
N SER A 234 26.01 8.35 26.59
CA SER A 234 26.70 7.10 26.24
C SER A 234 25.78 6.18 25.49
N ILE A 235 26.11 5.88 24.24
CA ILE A 235 25.39 4.92 23.38
C ILE A 235 26.14 3.59 23.46
N ASN A 236 25.65 2.67 24.28
CA ASN A 236 26.23 1.36 24.54
C ASN A 236 25.23 0.21 24.33
N ASP A 237 24.06 0.52 23.81
CA ASP A 237 22.99 -0.38 23.44
C ASP A 237 22.17 0.27 22.30
N SER A 238 21.12 -0.39 21.83
CA SER A 238 20.18 0.19 20.88
C SER A 238 19.29 1.22 21.57
N TYR A 239 19.21 2.42 20.99
CA TYR A 239 18.39 3.52 21.50
C TYR A 239 17.67 4.23 20.36
N SER A 240 16.43 4.69 20.66
CA SER A 240 15.77 5.75 19.90
C SER A 240 15.71 7.01 20.77
N ILE A 241 16.45 8.04 20.39
CA ILE A 241 16.58 9.27 21.17
C ILE A 241 15.71 10.36 20.56
N ARG A 242 14.81 10.93 21.38
CA ARG A 242 14.08 12.16 21.05
C ARG A 242 14.71 13.32 21.77
N ALA A 243 15.00 14.40 21.08
CA ALA A 243 15.48 15.63 21.70
C ALA A 243 14.68 16.85 21.25
N LYS A 244 14.47 17.81 22.13
CA LYS A 244 13.64 19.00 21.92
C LYS A 244 14.22 20.20 22.66
N LEU A 245 14.06 21.39 22.08
CA LEU A 245 14.49 22.64 22.67
C LEU A 245 13.38 23.27 23.50
N PHE A 246 13.74 23.91 24.62
CA PHE A 246 12.83 24.67 25.47
C PHE A 246 13.45 26.00 25.84
N CYS A 247 12.67 27.09 25.73
CA CYS A 247 13.01 28.43 26.23
C CYS A 247 11.73 29.13 26.64
N ASP A 248 11.75 29.84 27.75
CA ASP A 248 10.58 30.58 28.24
C ASP A 248 10.14 31.64 27.23
N GLY A 249 8.85 31.73 26.96
CA GLY A 249 8.27 32.64 25.98
C GLY A 249 8.46 32.24 24.52
N TRP A 250 9.07 31.07 24.27
CA TRP A 250 9.28 30.53 22.93
C TRP A 250 8.50 29.22 22.70
N LEU A 251 7.96 29.10 21.53
CA LEU A 251 7.25 27.88 21.13
C LEU A 251 8.26 26.79 20.77
N SER A 252 8.08 25.63 21.37
CA SER A 252 8.88 24.41 21.08
C SER A 252 8.18 23.56 20.04
N PRO A 253 8.73 23.36 18.83
CA PRO A 253 8.25 22.37 17.86
C PRO A 253 8.34 20.95 18.40
N ARG A 254 7.92 19.96 17.61
CA ARG A 254 8.14 18.54 17.94
C ARG A 254 9.62 18.23 18.03
N SER A 255 9.92 17.12 18.74
CA SER A 255 11.28 16.61 18.89
C SER A 255 11.85 16.10 17.56
N THR A 256 13.16 16.19 17.44
CA THR A 256 13.96 15.45 16.45
C THR A 256 14.27 14.08 17.01
N VAL A 257 14.17 13.04 16.15
CA VAL A 257 14.41 11.63 16.51
C VAL A 257 15.60 11.10 15.74
N GLN A 258 16.49 10.37 16.43
CA GLN A 258 17.60 9.62 15.85
C GLN A 258 17.68 8.26 16.55
N SER A 259 17.72 7.18 15.77
CA SER A 259 17.86 5.82 16.29
C SER A 259 19.25 5.28 16.04
N TYR A 260 19.85 4.68 17.08
CA TYR A 260 21.13 4.00 17.06
C TYR A 260 20.88 2.55 17.38
N ILE A 261 21.01 1.67 16.39
CA ILE A 261 20.67 0.25 16.52
C ILE A 261 21.94 -0.59 16.44
N PHE A 262 22.18 -1.42 17.44
CA PHE A 262 23.25 -2.42 17.42
C PHE A 262 22.71 -3.75 16.91
N LEU A 263 23.33 -4.26 15.85
CA LEU A 263 23.18 -5.64 15.39
C LEU A 263 24.43 -6.41 15.76
N ASP A 264 24.28 -7.60 16.36
CA ASP A 264 25.36 -8.53 16.67
C ASP A 264 25.75 -9.41 15.46
N ARG A 265 25.32 -9.04 14.27
CA ARG A 265 25.47 -9.74 13.01
C ARG A 265 25.51 -8.80 11.82
N ASP A 266 25.85 -9.33 10.65
CA ASP A 266 25.79 -8.56 9.39
C ASP A 266 24.33 -8.13 9.07
N MET A 267 24.19 -6.91 8.58
CA MET A 267 22.91 -6.38 8.12
C MET A 267 22.64 -6.86 6.69
N THR A 268 21.87 -7.94 6.52
CA THR A 268 21.53 -8.52 5.22
C THR A 268 20.22 -7.98 4.66
N ILE A 269 19.35 -7.45 5.51
CA ILE A 269 18.05 -6.87 5.16
C ILE A 269 17.88 -5.51 5.85
N PRO A 270 17.00 -4.63 5.35
CA PRO A 270 16.76 -3.31 5.96
C PRO A 270 16.36 -3.41 7.43
N VAL A 271 16.69 -2.36 8.17
CA VAL A 271 16.25 -2.17 9.56
C VAL A 271 15.27 -1.00 9.60
N ILE A 272 14.13 -1.21 10.23
CA ILE A 272 13.12 -0.20 10.53
C ILE A 272 13.18 0.10 12.02
N SER A 273 13.28 1.39 12.37
CA SER A 273 13.09 1.84 13.75
C SER A 273 11.79 2.65 13.85
N ILE A 274 10.93 2.21 14.78
CA ILE A 274 9.69 2.90 15.13
C ILE A 274 9.85 3.50 16.51
N THR A 275 9.76 4.83 16.61
CA THR A 275 9.81 5.54 17.89
C THR A 275 8.45 6.13 18.21
N THR A 276 7.87 5.76 19.34
CA THR A 276 6.55 6.23 19.76
C THR A 276 6.37 6.12 21.28
N ASN A 277 5.37 6.81 21.81
CA ASN A 277 4.97 6.59 23.21
C ASN A 277 4.43 5.17 23.38
N ASP A 278 4.98 4.42 24.34
CA ASP A 278 4.56 3.03 24.60
C ASP A 278 3.07 2.92 24.94
N ASP A 279 2.47 3.93 25.54
CA ASP A 279 1.03 3.96 25.82
C ASP A 279 0.19 3.86 24.54
N TYR A 280 0.71 4.32 23.39
CA TYR A 280 0.03 4.20 22.09
C TYR A 280 0.03 2.78 21.53
N LEU A 281 0.98 1.95 21.97
CA LEU A 281 1.06 0.53 21.58
C LEU A 281 0.41 -0.37 22.63
N ASN A 282 0.79 -0.26 23.89
CA ASN A 282 0.50 -1.20 24.98
C ASN A 282 -0.45 -0.64 26.06
N GLY A 283 -0.68 0.68 26.09
CA GLY A 283 -1.55 1.37 27.05
C GLY A 283 -3.03 0.95 26.95
N LYS A 284 -3.89 1.60 27.73
CA LYS A 284 -5.33 1.31 27.76
C LYS A 284 -5.98 1.42 26.38
N GLU A 285 -5.57 2.41 25.59
CA GLU A 285 -5.99 2.69 24.23
C GLU A 285 -4.90 2.33 23.20
N GLY A 286 -4.01 1.39 23.59
CA GLY A 286 -2.92 0.93 22.77
C GLY A 286 -3.38 0.02 21.64
N ILE A 287 -2.83 0.23 20.44
CA ILE A 287 -3.25 -0.50 19.24
C ILE A 287 -2.85 -1.97 19.26
N PHE A 288 -1.87 -2.39 20.07
CA PHE A 288 -1.51 -3.82 20.18
C PHE A 288 -2.57 -4.64 20.93
N ARG A 289 -3.55 -3.99 21.55
CA ARG A 289 -4.73 -4.65 22.13
C ARG A 289 -5.80 -4.99 21.07
N VAL A 290 -5.71 -4.42 19.88
CA VAL A 290 -6.62 -4.73 18.77
C VAL A 290 -6.47 -6.20 18.40
N ASN A 291 -7.58 -6.93 18.37
CA ASN A 291 -7.66 -8.36 18.05
C ASN A 291 -8.76 -8.61 17.00
N SER A 292 -8.95 -9.87 16.60
CA SER A 292 -9.93 -10.25 15.57
C SER A 292 -11.40 -9.95 15.92
N LYS A 293 -11.70 -9.74 17.22
CA LYS A 293 -13.04 -9.44 17.74
C LYS A 293 -13.20 -7.98 18.16
N ALA A 294 -12.14 -7.17 18.03
CA ALA A 294 -12.16 -5.78 18.46
C ALA A 294 -12.87 -4.89 17.45
N ASN A 295 -13.68 -3.95 17.96
CA ASN A 295 -14.30 -2.91 17.13
C ASN A 295 -13.32 -1.77 16.79
N GLN A 296 -12.15 -1.72 17.43
CA GLN A 296 -11.15 -0.65 17.34
C GLN A 296 -10.13 -0.88 16.18
N VAL A 297 -10.55 -1.53 15.12
CA VAL A 297 -9.66 -1.89 14.01
C VAL A 297 -9.08 -0.69 13.27
N ASN A 298 -9.70 0.47 13.38
CA ASN A 298 -9.28 1.69 12.69
C ASN A 298 -8.41 2.61 13.54
N TRP A 299 -8.21 2.32 14.82
CA TRP A 299 -7.38 3.15 15.68
C TRP A 299 -5.98 3.34 15.11
N ARG A 300 -5.58 4.60 14.98
CA ARG A 300 -4.28 5.01 14.47
C ARG A 300 -3.48 5.71 15.56
N ARG A 301 -2.17 5.50 15.56
CA ARG A 301 -1.26 6.15 16.51
C ARG A 301 -0.07 6.76 15.79
N PRO A 302 0.37 7.95 16.21
CA PRO A 302 1.53 8.60 15.63
C PRO A 302 2.81 7.88 16.00
N ILE A 303 3.72 7.77 15.06
CA ILE A 303 5.04 7.18 15.20
C ILE A 303 6.06 8.09 14.50
N ASN A 304 7.32 8.01 14.91
CA ASN A 304 8.43 8.35 14.05
C ASN A 304 8.92 7.09 13.36
N PHE A 305 9.04 7.13 12.05
CA PHE A 305 9.44 6.01 11.21
C PHE A 305 10.82 6.29 10.59
N GLU A 306 11.78 5.44 10.87
CA GLU A 306 13.12 5.48 10.27
C GLU A 306 13.37 4.17 9.52
N LEU A 307 13.98 4.28 8.34
CA LEU A 307 14.40 3.14 7.53
C LEU A 307 15.89 3.24 7.25
N PHE A 308 16.60 2.17 7.53
CA PHE A 308 18.02 2.03 7.27
C PHE A 308 18.26 0.91 6.26
N ASP A 309 19.01 1.20 5.20
CA ASP A 309 19.33 0.23 4.15
C ASP A 309 20.76 -0.29 4.22
N GLU A 310 21.65 0.48 4.79
CA GLU A 310 23.06 0.16 4.88
C GLU A 310 23.57 0.40 6.31
N PRO A 311 24.51 -0.44 6.80
CA PRO A 311 25.14 -0.21 8.09
C PRO A 311 25.98 1.07 8.06
N ASP A 312 26.08 1.73 9.19
CA ASP A 312 26.84 2.97 9.43
C ASP A 312 26.42 4.17 8.54
N LYS A 313 25.29 4.08 7.85
CA LYS A 313 24.69 5.18 7.10
C LYS A 313 23.49 5.79 7.81
N ALA A 314 23.22 7.05 7.50
CA ALA A 314 21.99 7.69 7.93
C ALA A 314 20.76 6.94 7.38
N SER A 315 19.64 7.05 8.10
CA SER A 315 18.36 6.55 7.61
C SER A 315 18.00 7.17 6.25
N VAL A 316 17.50 6.33 5.34
CA VAL A 316 17.01 6.77 4.01
C VAL A 316 15.62 7.42 4.11
N LEU A 317 14.90 7.12 5.18
CA LEU A 317 13.67 7.80 5.60
C LEU A 317 13.73 8.06 7.10
N ASN A 318 13.36 9.26 7.50
CA ASN A 318 13.12 9.65 8.89
C ASN A 318 12.00 10.68 8.91
N GLN A 319 10.79 10.24 9.26
CA GLN A 319 9.63 11.13 9.26
C GLN A 319 8.55 10.66 10.21
N ILE A 320 7.69 11.61 10.59
CA ILE A 320 6.49 11.30 11.37
C ILE A 320 5.45 10.65 10.45
N CYS A 321 4.90 9.54 10.91
CA CYS A 321 3.85 8.75 10.27
C CYS A 321 2.76 8.43 11.29
N GLU A 322 1.71 7.78 10.84
CA GLU A 322 0.78 7.09 11.71
C GLU A 322 0.75 5.60 11.37
N THR A 323 0.42 4.79 12.36
CA THR A 323 0.30 3.34 12.20
C THR A 323 -1.01 2.82 12.77
N ARG A 324 -1.54 1.77 12.16
CA ARG A 324 -2.63 0.95 12.72
C ARG A 324 -2.35 -0.53 12.53
N ILE A 325 -3.03 -1.35 13.33
CA ILE A 325 -2.95 -2.80 13.19
C ILE A 325 -3.80 -3.28 12.01
N MET A 326 -3.26 -4.22 11.26
CA MET A 326 -3.86 -4.80 10.06
C MET A 326 -4.15 -6.30 10.22
N GLY A 327 -4.99 -6.82 9.32
CA GLY A 327 -5.34 -8.23 9.22
C GLY A 327 -6.74 -8.54 9.78
N GLY A 328 -7.17 -9.78 9.59
CA GLY A 328 -8.38 -10.37 10.18
C GLY A 328 -8.02 -11.17 11.44
N GLN A 329 -7.98 -12.49 11.32
CA GLN A 329 -7.58 -13.41 12.39
C GLN A 329 -6.14 -13.17 12.87
N SER A 330 -5.23 -12.77 11.98
CA SER A 330 -3.81 -12.52 12.33
C SER A 330 -3.59 -11.37 13.33
N ARG A 331 -4.62 -10.58 13.64
CA ARG A 331 -4.60 -9.61 14.75
C ARG A 331 -4.51 -10.26 16.14
N ASP A 332 -4.79 -11.55 16.23
CA ASP A 332 -4.66 -12.32 17.49
C ASP A 332 -3.22 -12.82 17.74
N TRP A 333 -2.34 -12.74 16.73
CA TRP A 333 -0.95 -13.16 16.88
C TRP A 333 -0.14 -12.25 17.81
N ALA A 334 0.90 -12.77 18.42
CA ALA A 334 1.79 -12.01 19.29
C ALA A 334 2.48 -10.85 18.56
N ARG A 335 2.92 -11.07 17.33
CA ARG A 335 3.47 -10.02 16.45
C ARG A 335 2.43 -9.66 15.39
N LYS A 336 2.13 -8.38 15.28
CA LYS A 336 0.99 -7.89 14.49
C LYS A 336 1.48 -7.24 13.19
N SER A 337 0.67 -7.37 12.14
CA SER A 337 0.87 -6.56 10.93
C SER A 337 0.47 -5.12 11.21
N MET A 338 1.24 -4.18 10.68
CA MET A 338 1.02 -2.74 10.82
C MET A 338 0.96 -2.08 9.44
N ALA A 339 0.04 -1.15 9.24
CA ALA A 339 0.12 -0.23 8.10
C ALA A 339 0.77 1.07 8.55
N ILE A 340 1.67 1.60 7.72
CA ILE A 340 2.37 2.87 7.93
C ILE A 340 1.83 3.87 6.91
N TYR A 341 1.32 4.99 7.38
CA TYR A 341 0.71 6.03 6.56
C TYR A 341 1.50 7.32 6.65
N SER A 342 1.81 7.89 5.51
CA SER A 342 2.27 9.28 5.41
C SER A 342 1.08 10.21 5.24
N ASN A 343 1.09 11.35 5.91
CA ASN A 343 0.03 12.34 5.80
C ASN A 343 0.64 13.74 5.89
N LYS A 344 0.13 14.66 5.05
CA LYS A 344 0.55 16.05 5.02
C LYS A 344 0.48 16.75 6.39
N ARG A 345 -0.46 16.37 7.25
CA ARG A 345 -0.56 16.90 8.62
C ARG A 345 0.66 16.60 9.47
N PHE A 346 1.42 15.54 9.15
CA PHE A 346 2.67 15.18 9.82
C PHE A 346 3.91 15.84 9.21
N GLY A 347 3.74 16.63 8.13
CA GLY A 347 4.84 17.32 7.45
C GLY A 347 5.20 16.72 6.09
N ALA A 348 5.20 15.41 5.93
CA ALA A 348 5.50 14.72 4.69
C ALA A 348 4.25 14.06 4.10
N LYS A 349 3.91 14.40 2.86
CA LYS A 349 2.73 13.88 2.16
C LYS A 349 2.90 12.42 1.74
N ARG A 350 4.14 11.97 1.58
CA ARG A 350 4.51 10.68 1.00
C ARG A 350 5.68 10.04 1.75
N LEU A 351 5.81 8.73 1.60
CA LEU A 351 7.03 7.98 1.82
C LEU A 351 7.78 7.99 0.49
N GLU A 352 8.77 8.88 0.35
CA GLU A 352 9.50 9.07 -0.91
C GLU A 352 10.77 8.21 -0.91
N TYR A 353 10.61 6.93 -1.24
CA TYR A 353 11.70 5.96 -1.26
C TYR A 353 11.36 4.77 -2.16
N GLU A 354 12.35 4.21 -2.84
CA GLU A 354 12.24 3.02 -3.69
C GLU A 354 12.27 1.75 -2.81
N PHE A 355 11.13 1.38 -2.24
CA PHE A 355 11.04 0.23 -1.34
C PHE A 355 11.34 -1.10 -2.01
N PHE A 356 11.08 -1.24 -3.30
CA PHE A 356 11.12 -2.50 -4.04
C PHE A 356 11.91 -2.38 -5.36
N PRO A 357 13.21 -2.06 -5.33
CA PRO A 357 13.97 -1.72 -6.53
C PRO A 357 13.97 -2.84 -7.59
N ASP A 358 14.01 -4.11 -7.16
CA ASP A 358 14.02 -5.26 -8.07
C ASP A 358 12.64 -5.59 -8.66
N GLN A 359 11.54 -5.18 -8.00
CA GLN A 359 10.17 -5.56 -8.35
C GLN A 359 9.36 -4.40 -8.90
N ARG A 360 9.69 -3.18 -8.49
CA ARG A 360 9.05 -1.91 -8.87
C ARG A 360 10.11 -0.85 -9.17
N PRO A 361 10.98 -1.05 -10.16
CA PRO A 361 12.07 -0.12 -10.43
C PRO A 361 11.54 1.28 -10.74
N GLY A 362 12.11 2.30 -10.08
CA GLY A 362 11.76 3.70 -10.24
C GLY A 362 10.46 4.14 -9.52
N VAL A 363 9.80 3.24 -8.79
CA VAL A 363 8.60 3.58 -8.00
C VAL A 363 9.01 4.05 -6.62
N THR A 364 8.81 5.35 -6.34
CA THR A 364 9.30 6.02 -5.12
C THR A 364 8.21 6.77 -4.35
N ASN A 365 6.96 6.82 -4.84
CA ASN A 365 5.91 7.70 -4.29
C ASN A 365 4.78 6.88 -3.65
N PHE A 366 4.91 6.59 -2.33
CA PHE A 366 3.94 5.79 -1.59
C PHE A 366 3.11 6.64 -0.64
N LYS A 367 1.78 6.47 -0.65
CA LYS A 367 0.89 7.02 0.39
C LYS A 367 1.01 6.20 1.68
N SER A 368 1.13 4.89 1.54
CA SER A 368 1.24 3.95 2.65
C SER A 368 1.95 2.66 2.23
N ILE A 369 2.50 1.97 3.22
CA ILE A 369 3.04 0.61 3.11
C ILE A 369 2.46 -0.26 4.21
N MET A 370 2.65 -1.58 4.12
CA MET A 370 2.31 -2.52 5.17
C MET A 370 3.57 -3.27 5.65
N LEU A 371 3.72 -3.40 6.95
CA LEU A 371 4.65 -4.30 7.61
C LEU A 371 3.84 -5.56 8.00
N ARG A 372 3.97 -6.65 7.22
CA ARG A 372 3.14 -7.86 7.35
C ARG A 372 3.85 -8.95 8.15
N ASN A 373 3.14 -9.56 9.08
CA ASN A 373 3.60 -10.65 9.93
C ASN A 373 3.45 -12.06 9.31
N ALA A 374 3.35 -12.14 7.98
CA ALA A 374 3.14 -13.38 7.20
C ALA A 374 1.76 -14.07 7.36
N GLY A 375 0.83 -13.55 8.18
CA GLY A 375 -0.53 -14.09 8.29
C GLY A 375 -0.54 -15.55 8.76
N ASN A 376 -1.20 -16.45 8.04
CA ASN A 376 -1.27 -17.87 8.37
C ASN A 376 0.07 -18.61 8.26
N ASP A 377 1.02 -18.03 7.54
CA ASP A 377 2.37 -18.58 7.33
C ASP A 377 3.37 -18.17 8.42
N ILE A 378 2.90 -17.57 9.53
CA ILE A 378 3.76 -17.05 10.61
C ILE A 378 4.68 -18.12 11.20
N ASP A 379 4.22 -19.36 11.30
CA ASP A 379 4.99 -20.52 11.75
C ASP A 379 5.55 -21.39 10.60
N GLY A 380 5.34 -20.98 9.34
CA GLY A 380 5.77 -21.66 8.13
C GLY A 380 7.02 -21.06 7.51
N LEU A 381 6.99 -20.81 6.20
CA LEU A 381 8.08 -20.17 5.45
C LEU A 381 8.22 -18.68 5.72
N TYR A 382 7.20 -18.06 6.27
CA TYR A 382 7.10 -16.60 6.51
C TYR A 382 6.97 -15.74 5.24
N MET A 383 6.91 -16.34 4.05
CA MET A 383 6.90 -15.64 2.76
C MET A 383 6.02 -16.31 1.67
N ARG A 384 5.17 -17.31 2.02
CA ARG A 384 4.31 -18.02 1.03
C ARG A 384 3.51 -17.09 0.14
N ASP A 385 2.88 -16.07 0.74
CA ASP A 385 2.10 -15.06 0.04
C ASP A 385 2.93 -14.35 -1.05
N ALA A 386 4.15 -13.95 -0.72
CA ALA A 386 5.04 -13.29 -1.67
C ALA A 386 5.55 -14.27 -2.75
N ILE A 387 5.88 -15.51 -2.39
CA ILE A 387 6.32 -16.53 -3.35
C ILE A 387 5.25 -16.76 -4.41
N MET A 388 4.01 -16.97 -3.98
CA MET A 388 2.90 -17.25 -4.90
C MET A 388 2.64 -16.08 -5.85
N GLN A 389 2.56 -14.86 -5.32
CA GLN A 389 2.30 -13.66 -6.11
C GLN A 389 3.46 -13.40 -7.09
N ARG A 390 4.72 -13.42 -6.63
CA ARG A 390 5.89 -13.20 -7.47
C ARG A 390 6.03 -14.25 -8.56
N SER A 391 5.78 -15.53 -8.26
CA SER A 391 5.87 -16.61 -9.25
C SER A 391 4.95 -16.42 -10.46
N MET A 392 3.87 -15.66 -10.32
CA MET A 392 3.01 -15.29 -11.45
C MET A 392 3.37 -13.91 -12.01
N ALA A 393 3.48 -12.91 -11.14
CA ALA A 393 3.56 -11.52 -11.54
C ALA A 393 4.88 -11.11 -12.21
N GLU A 394 5.96 -11.85 -11.99
CA GLU A 394 7.23 -11.62 -12.70
C GLU A 394 7.20 -12.11 -14.16
N HIS A 395 6.18 -12.91 -14.51
CA HIS A 395 6.09 -13.54 -15.83
C HIS A 395 4.77 -13.27 -16.56
N ALA A 396 3.75 -12.78 -15.85
CA ALA A 396 2.43 -12.52 -16.41
C ALA A 396 1.83 -11.26 -15.80
N ASP A 397 0.93 -10.59 -16.53
CA ASP A 397 0.22 -9.39 -16.05
C ASP A 397 -0.72 -9.75 -14.90
N LEU A 398 -0.41 -9.28 -13.72
CA LEU A 398 -1.16 -9.47 -12.48
C LEU A 398 -0.93 -8.27 -11.57
N ASP A 399 -1.99 -7.69 -11.01
CA ASP A 399 -1.85 -6.71 -9.95
C ASP A 399 -1.58 -7.44 -8.63
N TRP A 400 -0.50 -7.07 -7.97
CA TRP A 400 0.04 -7.78 -6.82
C TRP A 400 0.76 -6.86 -5.84
N GLN A 401 1.17 -7.42 -4.71
CA GLN A 401 1.86 -6.70 -3.66
C GLN A 401 3.36 -7.06 -3.67
N ALA A 402 4.21 -6.09 -3.98
CA ALA A 402 5.66 -6.26 -3.90
C ALA A 402 6.11 -6.60 -2.46
N TRP A 403 7.28 -7.21 -2.32
CA TRP A 403 7.79 -7.78 -1.08
C TRP A 403 9.25 -7.39 -0.82
N ARG A 404 9.54 -7.00 0.41
CA ARG A 404 10.89 -6.85 0.94
C ARG A 404 10.89 -7.15 2.43
N PRO A 405 11.76 -8.03 2.97
CA PRO A 405 11.83 -8.28 4.40
C PRO A 405 12.53 -7.12 5.12
N ALA A 406 12.23 -6.93 6.41
CA ALA A 406 12.93 -5.98 7.26
C ALA A 406 12.92 -6.43 8.72
N VAL A 407 13.99 -6.11 9.45
CA VAL A 407 14.04 -6.20 10.90
C VAL A 407 13.39 -4.96 11.48
N VAL A 408 12.54 -5.09 12.49
CA VAL A 408 11.83 -3.99 13.13
C VAL A 408 12.27 -3.85 14.59
N TYR A 409 12.66 -2.63 14.93
CA TYR A 409 12.91 -2.18 16.30
C TYR A 409 11.82 -1.20 16.73
N ILE A 410 11.41 -1.25 17.98
CA ILE A 410 10.47 -0.29 18.57
C ILE A 410 11.13 0.32 19.81
N ASN A 411 11.28 1.64 19.81
CA ASN A 411 11.93 2.39 20.89
C ASN A 411 13.34 1.87 21.24
N GLY A 412 14.09 1.39 20.25
CA GLY A 412 15.42 0.81 20.44
C GLY A 412 15.43 -0.69 20.76
N GLU A 413 14.30 -1.32 21.04
CA GLU A 413 14.21 -2.75 21.34
C GLU A 413 13.86 -3.57 20.09
N TYR A 414 14.50 -4.73 19.92
CA TYR A 414 14.16 -5.68 18.84
C TYR A 414 12.70 -6.11 18.97
N HIS A 415 11.93 -5.93 17.92
CA HIS A 415 10.53 -6.34 17.91
C HIS A 415 10.30 -7.67 17.17
N CYS A 416 10.66 -7.74 15.90
CA CYS A 416 10.56 -8.93 15.07
C CYS A 416 11.04 -8.65 13.63
N MET A 417 11.13 -9.69 12.79
CA MET A 417 11.15 -9.54 11.35
C MET A 417 9.72 -9.33 10.83
N LEU A 418 9.53 -8.37 9.93
CA LEU A 418 8.26 -8.16 9.20
C LEU A 418 8.53 -8.03 7.69
N ASN A 419 7.52 -8.27 6.91
CA ASN A 419 7.58 -8.12 5.46
C ASN A 419 7.04 -6.74 5.06
N ILE A 420 7.88 -5.87 4.50
CA ILE A 420 7.40 -4.65 3.83
C ILE A 420 6.61 -5.10 2.60
N ARG A 421 5.36 -4.66 2.49
CA ARG A 421 4.45 -4.96 1.38
C ARG A 421 3.76 -3.70 0.89
N GLU A 422 3.43 -3.66 -0.38
CA GLU A 422 2.38 -2.78 -0.85
C GLU A 422 1.05 -3.16 -0.19
N ARG A 423 0.15 -2.19 -0.05
CA ARG A 423 -1.21 -2.48 0.43
C ARG A 423 -2.10 -2.91 -0.76
N SER A 424 -3.12 -3.71 -0.48
CA SER A 424 -4.13 -4.10 -1.48
C SER A 424 -5.33 -3.16 -1.44
N ASN A 425 -5.11 -1.89 -1.70
CA ASN A 425 -6.11 -0.83 -1.68
C ASN A 425 -5.83 0.22 -2.77
N ASP A 426 -6.56 1.33 -2.76
CA ASP A 426 -6.40 2.46 -3.67
C ASP A 426 -4.98 3.07 -3.68
N ASP A 427 -4.24 3.00 -2.57
CA ASP A 427 -2.84 3.43 -2.52
C ASP A 427 -1.95 2.60 -3.47
N ASN A 428 -2.23 1.29 -3.63
CA ASN A 428 -1.52 0.45 -4.61
C ASN A 428 -1.72 0.95 -6.03
N ILE A 429 -2.97 1.25 -6.38
CA ILE A 429 -3.32 1.74 -7.71
C ILE A 429 -2.70 3.11 -7.95
N PHE A 430 -2.80 4.02 -6.97
CA PHE A 430 -2.14 5.31 -7.03
C PHE A 430 -0.64 5.16 -7.33
N THR A 431 0.04 4.29 -6.59
CA THR A 431 1.49 4.09 -6.69
C THR A 431 1.90 3.47 -8.03
N ASN A 432 1.17 2.44 -8.50
CA ASN A 432 1.57 1.63 -9.66
C ASN A 432 0.97 2.11 -10.99
N TYR A 433 -0.05 2.99 -10.96
CA TYR A 433 -0.77 3.48 -12.14
C TYR A 433 -0.70 5.00 -12.28
N ASN A 434 0.51 5.56 -12.12
CA ASN A 434 0.80 6.98 -12.37
C ASN A 434 -0.13 7.94 -11.61
N GLU A 435 -0.26 7.73 -10.30
CA GLU A 435 -1.09 8.53 -9.39
C GLU A 435 -2.60 8.54 -9.76
N LEU A 436 -3.09 7.44 -10.33
CA LEU A 436 -4.50 7.29 -10.65
C LEU A 436 -5.33 7.24 -9.35
N GLU A 437 -6.28 8.18 -9.19
CA GLU A 437 -7.19 8.28 -8.05
C GLU A 437 -8.67 8.11 -8.43
N ASP A 438 -9.05 8.38 -9.69
CA ASP A 438 -10.44 8.24 -10.14
C ASP A 438 -10.76 6.79 -10.54
N ILE A 439 -11.03 5.97 -9.52
CA ILE A 439 -11.30 4.54 -9.65
C ILE A 439 -12.57 4.13 -8.91
N ASP A 440 -13.18 3.03 -9.32
CA ASP A 440 -14.05 2.23 -8.47
C ASP A 440 -13.22 1.08 -7.89
N MET A 441 -13.33 0.84 -6.59
CA MET A 441 -12.68 -0.27 -5.90
C MET A 441 -13.64 -0.93 -4.92
N ILE A 442 -13.74 -2.25 -5.03
CA ILE A 442 -14.62 -3.09 -4.21
C ILE A 442 -13.79 -4.18 -3.53
N GLU A 443 -13.84 -4.24 -2.22
CA GLU A 443 -13.34 -5.39 -1.46
C GLU A 443 -14.50 -6.34 -1.19
N ILE A 444 -14.32 -7.62 -1.54
CA ILE A 444 -15.36 -8.62 -1.40
C ILE A 444 -14.93 -9.60 -0.32
N ALA A 445 -15.79 -9.74 0.69
CA ALA A 445 -15.66 -10.72 1.75
C ALA A 445 -16.93 -11.55 1.87
N GLN A 446 -16.84 -12.67 2.55
CA GLN A 446 -18.01 -13.48 2.84
C GLN A 446 -18.57 -13.16 4.23
N GLU A 447 -19.85 -12.78 4.29
CA GLU A 447 -20.60 -12.59 5.52
C GLU A 447 -21.84 -13.47 5.49
N ASP A 448 -22.07 -14.27 6.54
CA ASP A 448 -23.23 -15.16 6.66
C ASP A 448 -23.54 -15.99 5.39
N SER A 449 -22.49 -16.52 4.75
CA SER A 449 -22.57 -17.30 3.50
C SER A 449 -23.00 -16.50 2.26
N LYS A 450 -22.92 -15.16 2.31
CA LYS A 450 -23.14 -14.27 1.17
C LYS A 450 -21.85 -13.52 0.84
N MET A 451 -21.64 -13.26 -0.44
CA MET A 451 -20.58 -12.37 -0.90
C MET A 451 -21.07 -10.92 -0.71
N VAL A 452 -20.37 -10.17 0.11
CA VAL A 452 -20.67 -8.76 0.39
C VAL A 452 -19.54 -7.90 -0.17
N GLY A 453 -19.87 -6.98 -1.05
CA GLY A 453 -18.93 -6.01 -1.59
C GLY A 453 -18.93 -4.72 -0.76
N GLU A 454 -17.79 -4.35 -0.22
CA GLU A 454 -17.55 -3.06 0.44
C GLU A 454 -16.88 -2.09 -0.54
N VAL A 455 -17.44 -0.89 -0.72
CA VAL A 455 -16.84 0.17 -1.55
C VAL A 455 -15.64 0.74 -0.79
N LYS A 456 -14.45 0.61 -1.38
CA LYS A 456 -13.19 1.19 -0.85
C LYS A 456 -12.82 2.50 -1.53
N ALA A 457 -13.23 2.67 -2.80
CA ALA A 457 -13.11 3.91 -3.54
C ALA A 457 -14.21 4.01 -4.60
N GLY A 458 -14.60 5.21 -5.00
CA GLY A 458 -15.60 5.45 -6.03
C GLY A 458 -17.01 5.02 -5.60
N THR A 459 -17.67 4.21 -6.44
CA THR A 459 -19.06 3.76 -6.24
C THR A 459 -19.24 2.28 -6.57
N SER A 460 -20.35 1.67 -6.12
CA SER A 460 -20.74 0.31 -6.49
C SER A 460 -21.50 0.21 -7.82
N GLU A 461 -21.91 1.31 -8.45
CA GLU A 461 -22.85 1.29 -9.57
C GLU A 461 -22.41 0.41 -10.74
N ASN A 462 -21.13 0.49 -11.13
CA ASN A 462 -20.60 -0.33 -12.21
C ASN A 462 -20.43 -1.78 -11.77
N TYR A 463 -20.02 -2.01 -10.53
CA TYR A 463 -19.93 -3.35 -9.93
C TYR A 463 -21.30 -4.05 -9.91
N ASP A 464 -22.36 -3.38 -9.47
CA ASP A 464 -23.71 -3.94 -9.42
C ASP A 464 -24.22 -4.35 -10.81
N LYS A 465 -23.92 -3.54 -11.83
CA LYS A 465 -24.20 -3.87 -13.23
C LYS A 465 -23.41 -5.09 -13.70
N PHE A 466 -22.12 -5.16 -13.34
CA PHE A 466 -21.26 -6.29 -13.68
C PHE A 466 -21.71 -7.58 -12.99
N VAL A 467 -22.06 -7.54 -11.69
CA VAL A 467 -22.62 -8.69 -10.97
C VAL A 467 -23.90 -9.18 -11.64
N LYS A 468 -24.81 -8.28 -12.03
CA LYS A 468 -26.01 -8.63 -12.76
C LYS A 468 -25.69 -9.30 -14.09
N PHE A 469 -24.75 -8.75 -14.86
CA PHE A 469 -24.31 -9.29 -16.12
C PHE A 469 -23.81 -10.74 -15.97
N TYR A 470 -22.80 -10.97 -15.13
CA TYR A 470 -22.24 -12.33 -15.03
C TYR A 470 -23.12 -13.32 -14.25
N SER A 471 -24.19 -12.86 -13.58
CA SER A 471 -25.18 -13.75 -12.98
C SER A 471 -26.07 -14.43 -14.03
N GLU A 472 -26.18 -13.87 -15.21
CA GLU A 472 -26.80 -14.48 -16.37
C GLU A 472 -25.79 -15.40 -17.08
N ARG A 473 -26.28 -16.50 -17.68
CA ARG A 473 -25.39 -17.48 -18.36
C ARG A 473 -25.40 -17.27 -19.86
N GLY A 474 -24.37 -17.77 -20.52
CA GLY A 474 -24.28 -17.82 -21.97
C GLY A 474 -23.69 -16.60 -22.63
N HIS A 475 -23.03 -15.73 -21.88
CA HIS A 475 -22.23 -14.65 -22.44
C HIS A 475 -20.95 -15.17 -23.08
N THR A 476 -20.54 -14.53 -24.17
CA THR A 476 -19.30 -14.82 -24.89
C THR A 476 -18.08 -14.15 -24.24
N LEU A 477 -16.88 -14.65 -24.52
CA LEU A 477 -15.63 -14.02 -24.09
C LEU A 477 -15.54 -12.56 -24.58
N ALA A 478 -16.04 -12.26 -25.77
CA ALA A 478 -16.05 -10.88 -26.29
C ALA A 478 -16.92 -9.94 -25.44
N GLU A 479 -18.09 -10.39 -24.96
CA GLU A 479 -18.95 -9.61 -24.08
C GLU A 479 -18.30 -9.44 -22.68
N TYR A 480 -17.67 -10.50 -22.12
CA TYR A 480 -16.91 -10.38 -20.88
C TYR A 480 -15.73 -9.41 -21.01
N ALA A 481 -15.06 -9.37 -22.16
CA ALA A 481 -13.93 -8.48 -22.41
C ALA A 481 -14.29 -6.98 -22.41
N GLU A 482 -15.57 -6.64 -22.47
CA GLU A 482 -16.06 -5.26 -22.25
C GLU A 482 -16.05 -4.88 -20.77
N TRP A 483 -16.12 -5.85 -19.86
CA TRP A 483 -16.21 -5.65 -18.41
C TRP A 483 -14.91 -5.88 -17.69
N ILE A 484 -14.13 -6.89 -18.08
CA ILE A 484 -12.95 -7.36 -17.33
C ILE A 484 -11.71 -7.45 -18.22
N ASP A 485 -10.54 -7.35 -17.59
CA ASP A 485 -9.30 -7.85 -18.17
C ASP A 485 -9.25 -9.39 -17.97
N TRP A 486 -9.80 -10.09 -18.93
CA TRP A 486 -9.94 -11.56 -18.82
C TRP A 486 -8.59 -12.29 -18.82
N LYS A 487 -7.53 -11.71 -19.40
CA LYS A 487 -6.20 -12.29 -19.39
C LYS A 487 -5.60 -12.22 -17.99
N GLU A 488 -5.69 -11.06 -17.36
CA GLU A 488 -5.29 -10.87 -15.96
C GLU A 488 -6.10 -11.79 -15.04
N TYR A 489 -7.41 -11.93 -15.25
CA TYR A 489 -8.25 -12.84 -14.49
C TYR A 489 -7.83 -14.32 -14.65
N ILE A 490 -7.41 -14.75 -15.85
CA ILE A 490 -6.81 -16.10 -16.07
C ILE A 490 -5.55 -16.26 -15.22
N ASN A 491 -4.67 -15.25 -15.19
CA ASN A 491 -3.42 -15.30 -14.44
C ASN A 491 -3.69 -15.45 -12.94
N LEU A 492 -4.64 -14.65 -12.41
CA LEU A 492 -5.09 -14.75 -11.03
C LEU A 492 -5.63 -16.14 -10.68
N MET A 493 -6.52 -16.68 -11.52
CA MET A 493 -7.12 -18.00 -11.31
C MET A 493 -6.10 -19.13 -11.44
N ALA A 494 -5.24 -19.11 -12.46
CA ALA A 494 -4.20 -20.12 -12.68
C ALA A 494 -3.24 -20.19 -11.50
N MET A 495 -2.78 -19.05 -10.97
CA MET A 495 -1.93 -18.97 -9.78
C MET A 495 -2.60 -19.62 -8.56
N ASN A 496 -3.81 -19.16 -8.21
CA ASN A 496 -4.49 -19.64 -7.01
C ASN A 496 -4.83 -21.14 -7.07
N LEU A 497 -5.24 -21.62 -8.23
CA LEU A 497 -5.59 -23.04 -8.41
C LEU A 497 -4.34 -23.94 -8.45
N TYR A 498 -3.25 -23.50 -9.08
CA TYR A 498 -1.99 -24.23 -9.08
C TYR A 498 -1.45 -24.39 -7.67
N PHE A 499 -1.38 -23.30 -6.91
CA PHE A 499 -0.85 -23.32 -5.54
C PHE A 499 -1.84 -23.88 -4.50
N ASN A 500 -3.02 -24.33 -4.90
CA ASN A 500 -4.04 -24.87 -4.00
C ASN A 500 -4.44 -23.89 -2.90
N ASN A 501 -4.66 -22.61 -3.27
CA ASN A 501 -5.18 -21.62 -2.34
C ASN A 501 -6.65 -21.89 -2.04
N GLN A 502 -6.95 -22.40 -0.85
CA GLN A 502 -8.29 -22.77 -0.43
C GLN A 502 -9.00 -21.64 0.37
N ASP A 503 -8.50 -20.43 0.31
CA ASP A 503 -9.16 -19.23 0.84
C ASP A 503 -9.66 -18.30 -0.28
N PHE A 504 -9.46 -18.68 -1.53
CA PHE A 504 -9.87 -17.98 -2.73
C PHE A 504 -10.72 -18.92 -3.62
N PRO A 505 -11.79 -18.48 -4.32
CA PRO A 505 -12.21 -17.08 -4.55
C PRO A 505 -13.32 -16.58 -3.60
N GLY A 506 -13.65 -17.25 -2.50
CA GLY A 506 -14.71 -16.81 -1.57
C GLY A 506 -14.26 -15.75 -0.57
N ASN A 507 -12.97 -15.48 -0.50
CA ASN A 507 -12.36 -14.49 0.39
C ASN A 507 -11.18 -13.82 -0.32
N ASN A 508 -10.65 -12.74 0.26
CA ASN A 508 -9.44 -12.06 -0.21
C ASN A 508 -9.54 -11.51 -1.65
N ILE A 509 -10.71 -10.98 -2.03
CA ILE A 509 -10.94 -10.39 -3.34
C ILE A 509 -10.94 -8.87 -3.22
N VAL A 510 -10.07 -8.22 -3.97
CA VAL A 510 -10.10 -6.77 -4.21
C VAL A 510 -10.17 -6.55 -5.71
N MET A 511 -11.23 -5.91 -6.15
CA MET A 511 -11.44 -5.55 -7.55
C MET A 511 -11.36 -4.04 -7.71
N TRP A 512 -10.80 -3.60 -8.82
CA TRP A 512 -10.75 -2.18 -9.15
C TRP A 512 -10.90 -1.94 -10.66
N ARG A 513 -11.31 -0.72 -11.03
CA ARG A 513 -11.32 -0.26 -12.41
C ARG A 513 -11.12 1.25 -12.48
N PRO A 514 -10.51 1.80 -13.54
CA PRO A 514 -10.56 3.25 -13.78
C PRO A 514 -12.01 3.68 -14.09
N ARG A 515 -12.42 4.85 -13.61
CA ARG A 515 -13.76 5.40 -13.86
C ARG A 515 -13.84 6.08 -15.24
N THR A 516 -13.35 5.37 -16.26
CA THR A 516 -13.47 5.75 -17.66
C THR A 516 -14.54 4.90 -18.35
N GLU A 517 -14.97 5.32 -19.52
CA GLU A 517 -16.02 4.61 -20.30
C GLU A 517 -15.57 3.18 -20.67
N ASP A 518 -14.29 3.00 -20.99
CA ASP A 518 -13.65 1.74 -21.38
C ASP A 518 -12.94 1.03 -20.22
N GLY A 519 -13.08 1.54 -18.99
CA GLY A 519 -12.43 0.99 -17.80
C GLY A 519 -12.91 -0.43 -17.49
N LYS A 520 -11.95 -1.35 -17.32
CA LYS A 520 -12.22 -2.78 -17.06
C LYS A 520 -11.86 -3.15 -15.63
N TRP A 521 -12.62 -4.10 -15.07
CA TRP A 521 -12.32 -4.69 -13.78
C TRP A 521 -11.05 -5.53 -13.84
N ARG A 522 -10.18 -5.33 -12.85
CA ARG A 522 -8.95 -6.06 -12.57
C ARG A 522 -8.94 -6.45 -11.10
N TRP A 523 -8.01 -7.34 -10.70
CA TRP A 523 -7.94 -7.87 -9.33
C TRP A 523 -6.56 -7.65 -8.74
N ILE A 524 -6.49 -7.08 -7.53
CA ILE A 524 -5.25 -7.06 -6.75
C ILE A 524 -5.12 -8.39 -6.02
N SER A 525 -4.10 -9.17 -6.35
CA SER A 525 -3.77 -10.39 -5.61
C SER A 525 -3.34 -10.04 -4.18
N LYS A 526 -4.00 -10.64 -3.19
CA LYS A 526 -3.70 -10.39 -1.77
C LYS A 526 -3.91 -11.66 -0.95
N ASP A 527 -3.19 -11.74 0.18
CA ASP A 527 -3.39 -12.74 1.25
C ASP A 527 -3.47 -14.18 0.72
N THR A 528 -2.48 -14.56 -0.11
CA THR A 528 -2.46 -15.86 -0.80
C THR A 528 -1.79 -16.96 0.03
N ASP A 529 -1.39 -16.68 1.27
CA ASP A 529 -0.62 -17.58 2.14
C ASP A 529 -1.32 -18.92 2.44
N PHE A 530 -2.62 -19.03 2.15
CA PHE A 530 -3.42 -20.25 2.34
C PHE A 530 -3.19 -21.33 1.26
N GLY A 531 -2.17 -21.16 0.42
CA GLY A 531 -1.70 -22.08 -0.61
C GLY A 531 -0.36 -22.74 -0.29
N LEU A 532 0.29 -23.27 -1.34
CA LEU A 532 1.67 -23.79 -1.32
C LEU A 532 1.92 -24.78 -0.18
N GLY A 533 0.96 -25.72 0.04
CA GLY A 533 1.08 -26.77 1.04
C GLY A 533 0.92 -26.34 2.50
N LEU A 534 0.46 -25.12 2.79
CA LEU A 534 0.22 -24.66 4.16
C LEU A 534 -0.65 -25.66 4.95
N TYR A 535 -0.30 -25.91 6.21
CA TYR A 535 -0.94 -26.89 7.11
C TYR A 535 -0.95 -28.33 6.58
N GLY A 536 0.05 -28.71 5.78
CA GLY A 536 0.18 -30.06 5.21
C GLY A 536 -0.90 -30.40 4.20
N LYS A 537 -1.43 -29.40 3.47
CA LYS A 537 -2.41 -29.63 2.40
C LYS A 537 -1.86 -30.56 1.34
N GLU A 538 -2.66 -31.56 1.01
CA GLU A 538 -2.29 -32.61 0.07
C GLU A 538 -1.94 -32.04 -1.31
N VAL A 539 -0.85 -32.48 -1.87
CA VAL A 539 -0.40 -32.06 -3.20
C VAL A 539 -1.37 -32.54 -4.30
N GLU A 540 -2.05 -33.67 -4.07
CA GLU A 540 -3.02 -34.27 -4.97
C GLU A 540 -4.40 -33.59 -4.95
N PHE A 541 -4.64 -32.62 -4.06
CA PHE A 541 -5.93 -31.96 -3.95
C PHE A 541 -6.38 -31.38 -5.30
N ASN A 542 -7.57 -31.82 -5.75
CA ASN A 542 -8.13 -31.39 -7.04
C ASN A 542 -8.88 -30.07 -6.90
N THR A 543 -8.13 -28.95 -7.02
CA THR A 543 -8.66 -27.59 -6.93
C THR A 543 -9.70 -27.29 -8.01
N ILE A 544 -9.60 -27.91 -9.19
CA ILE A 544 -10.58 -27.70 -10.26
C ILE A 544 -11.92 -28.32 -9.87
N LYS A 545 -11.95 -29.60 -9.47
CA LYS A 545 -13.16 -30.24 -9.02
C LYS A 545 -13.76 -29.55 -7.78
N TRP A 546 -12.91 -29.08 -6.89
CA TRP A 546 -13.33 -28.38 -5.67
C TRP A 546 -14.12 -27.11 -5.97
N LEU A 547 -13.80 -26.33 -6.99
CA LEU A 547 -14.56 -25.15 -7.39
C LEU A 547 -16.02 -25.43 -7.75
N TYR A 548 -16.35 -26.67 -8.08
CA TYR A 548 -17.71 -27.11 -8.45
C TYR A 548 -18.37 -28.02 -7.38
N ASP A 549 -17.66 -28.28 -6.27
CA ASP A 549 -18.15 -29.16 -5.20
C ASP A 549 -18.91 -28.39 -4.14
N PHE A 550 -20.14 -28.01 -4.44
CA PHE A 550 -21.00 -27.29 -3.49
C PHE A 550 -21.63 -28.20 -2.42
N ASN A 551 -21.42 -29.50 -2.47
CA ASN A 551 -21.83 -30.44 -1.42
C ASN A 551 -20.75 -30.65 -0.36
N HIS A 552 -19.60 -30.01 -0.56
CA HIS A 552 -18.45 -30.03 0.36
C HIS A 552 -18.02 -31.46 0.72
N THR A 553 -17.77 -32.28 -0.30
CA THR A 553 -17.45 -33.68 -0.13
C THR A 553 -16.00 -33.95 0.26
N TYR A 554 -15.17 -32.91 0.22
CA TYR A 554 -13.78 -33.01 0.65
C TYR A 554 -13.67 -32.84 2.17
N ASP A 555 -12.92 -33.74 2.83
CA ASP A 555 -12.48 -33.57 4.20
C ASP A 555 -11.57 -32.34 4.30
N ARG A 556 -11.72 -31.52 5.33
CA ARG A 556 -10.99 -30.25 5.53
C ARG A 556 -11.31 -29.17 4.50
N ASP A 557 -12.45 -29.26 3.82
CA ASP A 557 -12.92 -28.25 2.90
C ASP A 557 -13.13 -26.89 3.60
N ARG A 558 -12.77 -25.83 2.88
CA ARG A 558 -13.01 -24.45 3.31
C ARG A 558 -14.30 -23.95 2.66
N LYS A 559 -15.43 -24.22 3.32
CA LYS A 559 -16.78 -24.01 2.78
C LYS A 559 -17.09 -22.57 2.38
N TRP A 560 -16.37 -21.59 2.93
CA TRP A 560 -16.54 -20.19 2.57
C TRP A 560 -15.91 -19.84 1.23
N ALA A 561 -14.87 -20.54 0.82
CA ALA A 561 -14.06 -20.17 -0.33
C ALA A 561 -14.65 -20.63 -1.67
N ASN A 562 -15.45 -21.72 -1.70
CA ASN A 562 -16.01 -22.28 -2.94
C ASN A 562 -17.54 -22.27 -2.99
N THR A 563 -18.16 -21.21 -2.47
CA THR A 563 -19.61 -21.06 -2.59
C THR A 563 -20.07 -20.90 -4.05
N LYS A 564 -21.35 -21.09 -4.31
CA LYS A 564 -21.90 -20.92 -5.68
C LYS A 564 -21.69 -19.51 -6.21
N GLU A 565 -21.83 -18.54 -5.33
CA GLU A 565 -21.65 -17.12 -5.65
C GLU A 565 -20.19 -16.80 -5.93
N ALA A 566 -19.28 -17.22 -5.06
CA ALA A 566 -17.85 -16.96 -5.17
C ALA A 566 -17.22 -17.50 -6.47
N THR A 567 -17.68 -18.67 -6.90
CA THR A 567 -17.15 -19.35 -8.10
C THR A 567 -17.95 -19.04 -9.37
N MET A 568 -19.01 -18.22 -9.29
CA MET A 568 -19.97 -18.03 -10.38
C MET A 568 -19.31 -17.39 -11.61
N LEU A 569 -18.56 -16.32 -11.44
CA LEU A 569 -17.87 -15.65 -12.55
C LEU A 569 -16.97 -16.64 -13.31
N PHE A 570 -16.09 -17.35 -12.60
CA PHE A 570 -15.20 -18.32 -13.25
C PHE A 570 -15.97 -19.44 -13.94
N ARG A 571 -16.99 -20.02 -13.30
CA ARG A 571 -17.77 -21.10 -13.88
C ARG A 571 -18.52 -20.69 -15.14
N ASN A 572 -19.11 -19.47 -15.13
CA ASN A 572 -19.82 -18.96 -16.30
C ASN A 572 -18.87 -18.61 -17.45
N LEU A 573 -17.71 -18.04 -17.15
CA LEU A 573 -16.64 -17.85 -18.15
C LEU A 573 -16.17 -19.20 -18.76
N MET A 574 -16.01 -20.23 -17.95
CA MET A 574 -15.60 -21.56 -18.44
C MET A 574 -16.64 -22.28 -19.31
N GLU A 575 -17.89 -21.76 -19.39
CA GLU A 575 -18.90 -22.25 -20.36
C GLU A 575 -18.66 -21.70 -21.77
N ASP A 576 -18.00 -20.55 -21.91
CA ASP A 576 -17.58 -20.05 -23.21
C ASP A 576 -16.39 -20.86 -23.73
N PRO A 577 -16.46 -21.43 -24.96
CA PRO A 577 -15.41 -22.30 -25.48
C PRO A 577 -14.09 -21.59 -25.73
N ASP A 578 -14.09 -20.29 -25.99
CA ASP A 578 -12.87 -19.52 -26.23
C ASP A 578 -12.15 -19.23 -24.90
N PHE A 579 -12.87 -18.80 -23.86
CA PHE A 579 -12.30 -18.62 -22.54
C PHE A 579 -11.77 -19.97 -21.96
N ASN A 580 -12.55 -21.04 -22.12
CA ASN A 580 -12.17 -22.38 -21.67
C ASN A 580 -10.84 -22.81 -22.32
N ARG A 581 -10.74 -22.62 -23.64
CA ARG A 581 -9.51 -22.92 -24.39
C ARG A 581 -8.34 -22.09 -23.87
N GLU A 582 -8.52 -20.76 -23.76
CA GLU A 582 -7.48 -19.85 -23.33
C GLU A 582 -6.99 -20.19 -21.90
N PHE A 583 -7.91 -20.45 -20.96
CA PHE A 583 -7.55 -20.82 -19.59
C PHE A 583 -6.73 -22.11 -19.53
N ILE A 584 -7.13 -23.13 -20.25
CA ILE A 584 -6.44 -24.44 -20.26
C ILE A 584 -5.07 -24.30 -20.93
N ASP A 585 -5.02 -23.69 -22.12
CA ASP A 585 -3.79 -23.58 -22.90
C ASP A 585 -2.75 -22.73 -22.17
N ARG A 586 -3.14 -21.57 -21.62
CA ARG A 586 -2.25 -20.72 -20.80
C ARG A 586 -1.77 -21.44 -19.54
N SER A 587 -2.65 -22.17 -18.85
CA SER A 587 -2.25 -22.95 -17.67
C SER A 587 -1.19 -24.02 -18.03
N LEU A 588 -1.31 -24.69 -19.19
CA LEU A 588 -0.32 -25.66 -19.65
C LEU A 588 1.00 -24.99 -20.06
N VAL A 589 0.93 -23.81 -20.68
CA VAL A 589 2.14 -23.03 -21.01
C VAL A 589 2.84 -22.59 -19.73
N TYR A 590 2.15 -22.04 -18.75
CA TYR A 590 2.73 -21.64 -17.47
C TYR A 590 3.40 -22.81 -16.75
N MET A 591 2.75 -24.00 -16.73
CA MET A 591 3.33 -25.20 -16.11
C MET A 591 4.60 -25.73 -16.84
N GLY A 592 4.73 -25.48 -18.13
CA GLY A 592 5.93 -25.85 -18.89
C GLY A 592 7.02 -24.77 -18.91
N ASP A 593 6.71 -23.57 -18.44
CA ASP A 593 7.62 -22.42 -18.39
C ASP A 593 8.06 -22.12 -16.95
N PHE A 594 7.26 -21.39 -16.18
CA PHE A 594 7.65 -20.84 -14.88
C PHE A 594 6.81 -21.36 -13.71
N LEU A 595 5.57 -21.83 -13.92
CA LEU A 595 4.70 -22.32 -12.85
C LEU A 595 4.92 -23.82 -12.60
N ASN A 596 6.15 -24.15 -12.23
CA ASN A 596 6.62 -25.50 -11.91
C ASN A 596 7.68 -25.43 -10.81
N GLU A 597 8.23 -26.59 -10.38
CA GLU A 597 9.24 -26.63 -9.31
C GLU A 597 10.43 -25.71 -9.60
N LYS A 598 10.98 -25.79 -10.82
CA LYS A 598 12.17 -25.03 -11.20
C LYS A 598 11.90 -23.52 -11.19
N GLY A 599 10.80 -23.07 -11.80
CA GLY A 599 10.45 -21.66 -11.89
C GLY A 599 10.11 -21.06 -10.53
N VAL A 600 9.27 -21.75 -9.74
CA VAL A 600 8.93 -21.29 -8.38
C VAL A 600 10.15 -21.24 -7.47
N ARG A 601 11.06 -22.22 -7.57
CA ARG A 601 12.30 -22.22 -6.79
C ARG A 601 13.29 -21.13 -7.23
N ALA A 602 13.30 -20.74 -8.49
CA ALA A 602 14.09 -19.63 -8.97
C ALA A 602 13.71 -18.31 -8.28
N ILE A 603 12.43 -18.16 -7.92
CA ILE A 603 11.92 -17.03 -7.11
C ILE A 603 12.19 -17.26 -5.62
N TRP A 604 11.86 -18.43 -5.11
CA TRP A 604 11.85 -18.70 -3.67
C TRP A 604 13.25 -18.88 -3.07
N ASP A 605 14.14 -19.68 -3.72
CA ASP A 605 15.45 -19.99 -3.13
C ASP A 605 16.27 -18.72 -2.82
N PRO A 606 16.34 -17.67 -3.68
CA PRO A 606 16.99 -16.40 -3.31
C PRO A 606 16.29 -15.67 -2.15
N MET A 607 14.95 -15.68 -2.10
CA MET A 607 14.20 -15.06 -1.01
C MET A 607 14.50 -15.74 0.33
N TYR A 608 14.55 -17.06 0.34
CA TYR A 608 14.86 -17.84 1.54
C TYR A 608 16.32 -17.63 2.01
N GLU A 609 17.28 -17.67 1.09
CA GLU A 609 18.69 -17.40 1.42
C GLU A 609 18.91 -16.01 2.02
N LEU A 610 18.16 -15.01 1.55
CA LEU A 610 18.22 -13.64 2.07
C LEU A 610 17.78 -13.54 3.53
N VAL A 611 16.80 -14.35 3.97
CA VAL A 611 16.16 -14.18 5.29
C VAL A 611 16.42 -15.31 6.28
N LYS A 612 17.03 -16.42 5.88
CA LYS A 612 17.11 -17.65 6.68
C LYS A 612 17.66 -17.44 8.09
N ASP A 613 18.70 -16.61 8.22
CA ASP A 613 19.34 -16.34 9.50
C ASP A 613 18.45 -15.43 10.38
N GLU A 614 17.88 -14.37 9.81
CA GLU A 614 16.91 -13.49 10.49
C GLU A 614 15.61 -14.22 10.85
N LEU A 615 15.18 -15.16 10.01
CA LEU A 615 14.00 -15.99 10.28
C LEU A 615 14.23 -16.89 11.51
N LEU A 616 15.43 -17.44 11.67
CA LEU A 616 15.80 -18.23 12.85
C LEU A 616 15.79 -17.36 14.11
N ILE A 617 16.42 -16.18 14.08
CA ILE A 617 16.41 -15.22 15.18
C ILE A 617 14.98 -14.84 15.54
N HIS A 618 14.17 -14.47 14.55
CA HIS A 618 12.76 -14.15 14.75
C HIS A 618 11.98 -15.29 15.43
N ARG A 619 12.27 -16.55 15.06
CA ARG A 619 11.62 -17.71 15.66
C ARG A 619 12.10 -17.97 17.08
N ASP A 620 13.38 -17.81 17.36
CA ASP A 620 13.95 -17.98 18.68
C ASP A 620 13.43 -16.93 19.67
N GLU A 621 13.23 -15.71 19.21
CA GLU A 621 12.62 -14.62 20.02
C GLU A 621 11.12 -14.88 20.31
N LEU A 622 10.37 -15.44 19.35
CA LEU A 622 8.97 -15.78 19.56
C LEU A 622 8.76 -17.03 20.42
N ASN A 623 9.58 -18.05 20.20
CA ASN A 623 9.51 -19.35 20.85
C ASN A 623 10.93 -19.79 21.30
N PRO A 624 11.46 -19.24 22.39
CA PRO A 624 12.81 -19.56 22.84
C PRO A 624 13.05 -21.06 22.94
N PRO A 625 14.19 -21.57 22.49
CA PRO A 625 14.54 -22.96 22.58
C PRO A 625 14.42 -23.46 24.03
N ASN A 626 13.60 -24.46 24.28
CA ASN A 626 13.44 -25.05 25.60
C ASN A 626 14.16 -26.41 25.65
N PRO A 627 15.38 -26.49 26.21
CA PRO A 627 16.15 -27.73 26.30
C PRO A 627 15.48 -28.82 27.14
N TRP A 628 14.45 -28.48 27.91
CA TRP A 628 13.71 -29.42 28.81
C TRP A 628 12.38 -29.89 28.23
N SER A 629 12.06 -29.53 26.97
CA SER A 629 10.80 -29.93 26.34
C SER A 629 10.86 -31.38 25.85
N TRP A 630 10.22 -32.27 26.58
CA TRP A 630 10.04 -33.69 26.20
C TRP A 630 9.16 -33.89 24.93
N TRP A 631 8.50 -32.87 24.46
CA TRP A 631 7.57 -32.90 23.33
C TRP A 631 8.11 -32.23 22.06
N GLY A 632 9.43 -32.05 21.95
CA GLY A 632 10.07 -31.54 20.73
C GLY A 632 9.84 -30.06 20.45
N GLY A 633 9.31 -29.28 21.40
CA GLY A 633 9.27 -27.82 21.29
C GLY A 633 10.68 -27.27 21.56
N GLY A 634 11.28 -26.57 20.58
CA GLY A 634 12.51 -25.84 20.84
C GLY A 634 13.68 -26.03 19.89
N ASN A 635 13.53 -26.71 18.76
CA ASN A 635 14.52 -26.62 17.69
C ASN A 635 13.92 -25.91 16.49
N ASN A 636 13.94 -24.58 16.52
CA ASN A 636 13.33 -23.75 15.46
C ASN A 636 14.05 -23.93 14.12
N GLU A 637 15.37 -24.12 14.12
CA GLU A 637 16.16 -24.41 12.92
C GLU A 637 15.63 -25.66 12.22
N LYS A 638 15.50 -26.77 12.96
CA LYS A 638 14.96 -28.03 12.42
C LYS A 638 13.51 -27.89 11.94
N ASN A 639 12.70 -27.08 12.63
CA ASN A 639 11.31 -26.84 12.24
C ASN A 639 11.25 -26.08 10.91
N ILE A 640 12.10 -25.06 10.74
CA ILE A 640 12.24 -24.30 9.49
C ILE A 640 12.72 -25.21 8.37
N GLU A 641 13.78 -26.00 8.59
CA GLU A 641 14.29 -26.96 7.61
C GLU A 641 13.24 -27.99 7.19
N ASN A 642 12.48 -28.54 8.12
CA ASN A 642 11.40 -29.47 7.85
C ASN A 642 10.33 -28.83 6.95
N GLU A 643 9.95 -27.58 7.25
CA GLU A 643 8.94 -26.88 6.47
C GLU A 643 9.45 -26.55 5.05
N VAL A 644 10.69 -26.13 4.91
CA VAL A 644 11.34 -25.93 3.61
C VAL A 644 11.33 -27.22 2.80
N ASN A 645 11.69 -28.35 3.42
CA ASN A 645 11.70 -29.65 2.77
C ASN A 645 10.29 -30.13 2.39
N ASN A 646 9.29 -29.89 3.23
CA ASN A 646 7.89 -30.20 2.94
C ASN A 646 7.41 -29.44 1.70
N VAL A 647 7.70 -28.16 1.59
CA VAL A 647 7.31 -27.33 0.45
C VAL A 647 8.05 -27.73 -0.81
N ARG A 648 9.36 -28.05 -0.73
CA ARG A 648 10.13 -28.57 -1.87
C ARG A 648 9.54 -29.90 -2.38
N ASN A 649 9.22 -30.82 -1.48
CA ASN A 649 8.57 -32.07 -1.85
C ASN A 649 7.14 -31.86 -2.42
N TRP A 650 6.41 -30.86 -1.94
CA TRP A 650 5.11 -30.48 -2.48
C TRP A 650 5.26 -29.95 -3.93
N LEU A 651 6.18 -29.02 -4.16
CA LEU A 651 6.44 -28.41 -5.47
C LEU A 651 6.88 -29.46 -6.50
N SER A 652 7.75 -30.42 -6.13
CA SER A 652 8.27 -31.45 -7.03
C SER A 652 7.18 -32.35 -7.63
N LYS A 653 5.99 -32.37 -7.01
CA LYS A 653 4.87 -33.23 -7.43
C LYS A 653 3.68 -32.42 -7.98
N ARG A 654 3.54 -31.13 -7.56
CA ARG A 654 2.32 -30.37 -7.81
C ARG A 654 2.00 -30.17 -9.28
N THR A 655 2.99 -29.91 -10.10
CA THR A 655 2.78 -29.65 -11.53
C THR A 655 2.10 -30.84 -12.23
N ASP A 656 2.51 -32.05 -11.93
CA ASP A 656 1.91 -33.25 -12.54
C ASP A 656 0.50 -33.51 -12.01
N TYR A 657 0.28 -33.36 -10.70
CA TYR A 657 -1.06 -33.51 -10.12
C TYR A 657 -2.03 -32.43 -10.62
N TYR A 658 -1.62 -31.18 -10.64
CA TYR A 658 -2.49 -30.09 -11.11
C TYR A 658 -2.82 -30.25 -12.60
N ARG A 659 -1.83 -30.57 -13.43
CA ARG A 659 -2.04 -30.86 -14.86
C ARG A 659 -3.04 -32.00 -15.04
N LYS A 660 -2.87 -33.09 -14.29
CA LYS A 660 -3.83 -34.21 -14.32
C LYS A 660 -5.24 -33.74 -13.91
N CYS A 661 -5.40 -33.03 -12.83
CA CYS A 661 -6.69 -32.50 -12.37
C CYS A 661 -7.37 -31.64 -13.43
N LEU A 662 -6.63 -30.71 -14.04
CA LEU A 662 -7.11 -29.80 -15.08
C LEU A 662 -7.58 -30.57 -16.32
N CYS A 663 -6.70 -31.44 -16.84
CA CYS A 663 -6.96 -32.12 -18.08
C CYS A 663 -8.04 -33.21 -17.96
N ASP A 664 -8.08 -33.95 -16.86
CA ASP A 664 -9.11 -34.96 -16.61
C ASP A 664 -10.51 -34.29 -16.42
N TYR A 665 -10.58 -33.19 -15.69
CA TYR A 665 -11.85 -32.52 -15.44
C TYR A 665 -12.48 -31.97 -16.72
N TYR A 666 -11.69 -31.28 -17.54
CA TYR A 666 -12.16 -30.69 -18.80
C TYR A 666 -12.06 -31.62 -20.00
N LYS A 667 -11.58 -32.85 -19.80
CA LYS A 667 -11.52 -33.92 -20.83
C LYS A 667 -10.79 -33.46 -22.10
N VAL A 668 -9.61 -32.86 -21.93
CA VAL A 668 -8.89 -32.19 -23.03
C VAL A 668 -8.28 -33.17 -24.05
N GLY A 669 -8.35 -34.47 -23.84
CA GLY A 669 -7.77 -35.48 -24.73
C GLY A 669 -6.34 -35.89 -24.36
N THR A 670 -5.59 -36.37 -25.37
CA THR A 670 -4.22 -36.87 -25.17
C THR A 670 -3.23 -35.70 -25.05
N LEU A 671 -2.27 -35.85 -24.14
CA LEU A 671 -1.12 -34.97 -24.01
C LEU A 671 0.13 -35.62 -24.56
N ALA A 672 0.96 -34.85 -25.26
CA ALA A 672 2.31 -35.27 -25.66
C ALA A 672 3.37 -34.36 -25.02
N SER A 673 4.56 -34.88 -24.78
CA SER A 673 5.69 -34.09 -24.29
C SER A 673 6.14 -33.11 -25.37
N MET A 674 6.39 -31.85 -24.97
CA MET A 674 6.82 -30.82 -25.89
C MET A 674 7.91 -29.96 -25.26
N THR A 675 8.91 -29.62 -26.08
CA THR A 675 9.94 -28.63 -25.72
C THR A 675 10.03 -27.54 -26.77
N VAL A 676 10.25 -26.33 -26.36
CA VAL A 676 10.65 -25.19 -27.19
C VAL A 676 12.00 -24.70 -26.69
N ASN A 677 12.98 -24.61 -27.58
CA ASN A 677 14.34 -24.15 -27.25
C ASN A 677 14.81 -23.12 -28.27
N LYS A 678 15.91 -22.48 -27.96
CA LYS A 678 16.63 -21.52 -28.81
C LYS A 678 17.90 -22.23 -29.33
N ASP A 679 18.37 -21.87 -30.51
CA ASP A 679 19.62 -22.38 -31.08
C ASP A 679 20.87 -21.75 -30.48
N MET A 680 20.74 -20.75 -29.64
CA MET A 680 21.81 -20.01 -28.96
C MET A 680 21.68 -20.12 -27.44
N GLU A 681 22.77 -20.50 -26.77
CA GLU A 681 22.80 -20.65 -25.31
C GLU A 681 22.76 -19.27 -24.59
N ASP A 682 23.30 -18.21 -25.19
CA ASP A 682 23.37 -16.86 -24.60
C ASP A 682 22.23 -15.91 -25.04
N ALA A 683 21.16 -16.42 -25.61
CA ALA A 683 20.09 -15.56 -26.13
C ALA A 683 19.18 -14.99 -25.05
N ALA A 684 19.73 -14.20 -24.12
CA ALA A 684 18.92 -13.35 -23.24
C ALA A 684 18.01 -12.38 -24.03
N GLU A 685 18.32 -12.12 -25.30
CA GLU A 685 17.62 -11.20 -26.19
C GLU A 685 16.59 -11.87 -27.12
N GLY A 686 16.48 -13.20 -27.11
CA GLY A 686 15.56 -13.95 -27.98
C GLY A 686 14.29 -14.33 -27.24
N HIS A 687 13.28 -13.46 -27.27
CA HIS A 687 11.97 -13.68 -26.67
C HIS A 687 11.05 -14.46 -27.62
N ILE A 688 10.28 -15.40 -27.08
CA ILE A 688 9.33 -16.24 -27.84
C ILE A 688 7.95 -16.16 -27.19
N LEU A 689 6.93 -15.90 -27.98
CA LEU A 689 5.53 -16.06 -27.60
C LEU A 689 5.05 -17.46 -27.98
N PHE A 690 4.44 -18.16 -27.03
CA PHE A 690 3.73 -19.40 -27.26
C PHE A 690 2.22 -19.19 -27.01
N ASN A 691 1.41 -19.30 -28.05
CA ASN A 691 -0.02 -18.98 -28.04
C ASN A 691 -0.31 -17.63 -27.37
N GLY A 692 0.52 -16.61 -27.68
CA GLY A 692 0.38 -15.26 -27.13
C GLY A 692 0.79 -15.12 -25.66
N VAL A 693 1.47 -16.09 -25.09
CA VAL A 693 2.14 -16.04 -23.79
C VAL A 693 3.64 -15.93 -24.00
N GLU A 694 4.26 -14.89 -23.44
CA GLU A 694 5.72 -14.74 -23.50
C GLU A 694 6.38 -15.74 -22.57
N LEU A 695 7.28 -16.56 -23.12
CA LEU A 695 8.05 -17.54 -22.35
C LEU A 695 9.15 -16.84 -21.56
N SER A 696 9.23 -17.09 -20.25
CA SER A 696 10.09 -16.37 -19.29
C SER A 696 11.58 -16.36 -19.69
N ASN A 697 12.05 -17.45 -20.27
CA ASN A 697 13.43 -17.61 -20.77
C ASN A 697 13.47 -17.91 -22.28
N GLY A 698 12.37 -17.70 -23.00
CA GLY A 698 12.20 -18.11 -24.38
C GLY A 698 12.27 -19.62 -24.57
N THR A 699 12.03 -20.41 -23.50
CA THR A 699 12.05 -21.89 -23.51
C THR A 699 10.81 -22.45 -22.85
N PHE A 700 10.40 -23.62 -23.30
CA PHE A 700 9.29 -24.37 -22.74
C PHE A 700 9.69 -25.88 -22.60
N ASP A 701 9.35 -26.47 -21.46
CA ASP A 701 9.51 -27.92 -21.24
C ASP A 701 8.30 -28.46 -20.49
N GLY A 702 7.37 -29.07 -21.21
CA GLY A 702 6.09 -29.48 -20.63
C GLY A 702 5.33 -30.48 -21.45
N LYS A 703 4.01 -30.51 -21.24
CA LYS A 703 3.07 -31.32 -22.03
C LYS A 703 2.02 -30.42 -22.65
N PHE A 704 1.65 -30.67 -23.89
CA PHE A 704 0.60 -29.94 -24.59
C PHE A 704 -0.40 -30.90 -25.26
N ILE A 705 -1.57 -30.34 -25.64
CA ILE A 705 -2.72 -31.15 -26.09
C ILE A 705 -2.55 -31.51 -27.57
N VAL A 706 -2.60 -32.82 -27.90
CA VAL A 706 -2.59 -33.33 -29.28
C VAL A 706 -3.83 -32.80 -30.05
N GLY A 707 -3.61 -32.34 -31.30
CA GLY A 707 -4.64 -31.72 -32.13
C GLY A 707 -4.94 -30.24 -31.77
N ARG A 708 -4.30 -29.68 -30.74
CA ARG A 708 -4.46 -28.26 -30.38
C ARG A 708 -3.57 -27.39 -31.28
N LYS A 709 -4.08 -26.25 -31.69
CA LYS A 709 -3.32 -25.27 -32.44
C LYS A 709 -2.15 -24.73 -31.59
N ILE A 710 -0.97 -24.69 -32.18
CA ILE A 710 0.26 -24.11 -31.65
C ILE A 710 0.63 -22.92 -32.52
N THR A 711 0.88 -21.81 -31.90
CA THR A 711 1.46 -20.63 -32.53
C THR A 711 2.71 -20.23 -31.76
N LEU A 712 3.84 -20.12 -32.44
CA LEU A 712 5.09 -19.60 -31.90
C LEU A 712 5.54 -18.41 -32.75
N GLU A 713 5.95 -17.34 -32.11
CA GLU A 713 6.38 -16.11 -32.77
C GLU A 713 7.36 -15.34 -31.87
N PRO A 714 8.20 -14.44 -32.40
CA PRO A 714 9.07 -13.63 -31.58
C PRO A 714 8.25 -12.72 -30.68
N GLY A 715 8.69 -12.57 -29.42
CA GLY A 715 8.12 -11.63 -28.47
C GLY A 715 8.45 -10.19 -28.84
N GLU A 716 7.65 -9.21 -28.38
CA GLU A 716 7.83 -7.79 -28.67
C GLU A 716 9.18 -7.25 -28.16
N ALA A 717 9.69 -7.81 -27.06
CA ALA A 717 10.98 -7.44 -26.47
C ALA A 717 12.19 -8.08 -27.19
N SER A 718 11.98 -8.99 -28.15
CA SER A 718 13.06 -9.66 -28.86
C SER A 718 13.85 -8.67 -29.70
N THR A 719 15.16 -8.59 -29.46
CA THR A 719 16.12 -7.82 -30.28
C THR A 719 16.71 -8.69 -31.38
N LEU A 720 16.54 -10.02 -31.31
CA LEU A 720 16.97 -10.99 -32.31
C LEU A 720 15.80 -11.39 -33.23
N ASN A 721 16.10 -11.52 -34.51
CA ASN A 721 15.10 -11.95 -35.50
C ASN A 721 15.04 -13.48 -35.57
N VAL A 722 13.85 -14.06 -35.41
CA VAL A 722 13.62 -15.48 -35.72
C VAL A 722 13.55 -15.64 -37.24
N THR A 723 14.43 -16.46 -37.80
CA THR A 723 14.50 -16.72 -39.24
C THR A 723 13.74 -18.00 -39.66
N GLY A 724 13.53 -18.90 -38.69
CA GLY A 724 12.82 -20.15 -38.93
C GLY A 724 12.73 -21.00 -37.69
N TRP A 725 12.22 -22.21 -37.88
CA TRP A 725 11.95 -23.19 -36.83
C TRP A 725 12.33 -24.57 -37.28
N GLU A 726 13.02 -25.32 -36.44
CA GLU A 726 13.23 -26.77 -36.62
C GLU A 726 12.22 -27.48 -35.70
N VAL A 727 11.38 -28.32 -36.29
CA VAL A 727 10.33 -29.08 -35.60
C VAL A 727 10.62 -30.56 -35.73
N THR A 728 10.86 -31.26 -34.62
CA THR A 728 11.19 -32.68 -34.55
C THR A 728 10.08 -33.43 -33.81
N ALA A 729 9.36 -34.31 -34.50
CA ALA A 729 8.34 -35.17 -33.93
C ALA A 729 8.85 -36.63 -33.92
N ASP A 730 8.96 -37.22 -32.74
CA ASP A 730 9.46 -38.61 -32.54
C ASP A 730 10.73 -38.93 -33.37
N GLY A 731 11.66 -37.97 -33.47
CA GLY A 731 12.93 -38.10 -34.16
C GLY A 731 12.93 -37.70 -35.64
N THR A 732 11.79 -37.33 -36.23
CA THR A 732 11.71 -36.82 -37.61
C THR A 732 11.67 -35.29 -37.59
N SER A 733 12.66 -34.65 -38.22
CA SER A 733 12.80 -33.19 -38.25
C SER A 733 12.32 -32.61 -39.56
N ASN A 734 11.66 -31.46 -39.45
CA ASN A 734 11.24 -30.57 -40.55
C ASN A 734 11.63 -29.13 -40.23
N ASN A 735 12.08 -28.39 -41.25
CA ASN A 735 12.41 -26.98 -41.13
C ASN A 735 11.32 -26.10 -41.72
N TYR A 736 10.94 -25.09 -40.97
CA TYR A 736 9.97 -24.08 -41.38
C TYR A 736 10.66 -22.72 -41.44
N GLN A 737 10.41 -21.96 -42.51
CA GLN A 737 10.96 -20.64 -42.70
C GLN A 737 9.99 -19.56 -42.22
N GLY A 738 10.55 -18.44 -41.73
CA GLY A 738 9.77 -17.29 -41.28
C GLY A 738 9.68 -17.16 -39.78
N ALA A 739 9.32 -15.98 -39.32
CA ALA A 739 9.32 -15.61 -37.90
C ALA A 739 8.16 -16.28 -37.12
N ARG A 740 7.04 -16.58 -37.78
CA ARG A 740 5.87 -17.20 -37.15
C ARG A 740 5.73 -18.64 -37.60
N LEU A 741 5.55 -19.54 -36.63
CA LEU A 741 5.23 -20.95 -36.81
C LEU A 741 3.79 -21.19 -36.32
N GLU A 742 2.98 -21.81 -37.15
CA GLU A 742 1.60 -22.19 -36.81
C GLU A 742 1.26 -23.55 -37.35
N PHE A 743 0.83 -24.50 -36.50
CA PHE A 743 0.39 -25.82 -36.87
C PHE A 743 -0.46 -26.47 -35.75
N GLU A 744 -1.07 -27.61 -36.01
CA GLU A 744 -1.74 -28.44 -34.98
C GLU A 744 -0.76 -29.38 -34.33
N MET A 745 -0.80 -29.51 -33.00
CA MET A 745 0.04 -30.44 -32.22
C MET A 745 -0.12 -31.88 -32.80
N PRO A 746 0.94 -32.48 -33.35
CA PRO A 746 0.82 -33.77 -34.00
C PRO A 746 0.58 -34.90 -32.99
N GLN A 747 0.07 -36.03 -33.49
CA GLN A 747 0.00 -37.28 -32.74
C GLN A 747 1.42 -37.86 -32.64
N CYS A 748 2.10 -37.56 -31.54
CA CYS A 748 3.46 -38.03 -31.25
C CYS A 748 3.65 -38.24 -29.76
N ASN A 749 4.74 -38.91 -29.36
CA ASN A 749 5.11 -39.04 -27.96
C ASN A 749 5.91 -37.80 -27.48
N LYS A 750 6.76 -37.26 -28.35
CA LYS A 750 7.63 -36.14 -28.08
C LYS A 750 7.73 -35.19 -29.27
N LEU A 751 7.48 -33.92 -29.05
CA LEU A 751 7.70 -32.83 -29.97
C LEU A 751 8.81 -31.92 -29.44
N ALA A 752 9.85 -31.68 -30.25
CA ALA A 752 10.89 -30.72 -29.95
C ALA A 752 10.85 -29.61 -31.01
N ILE A 753 10.80 -28.37 -30.58
CA ILE A 753 10.82 -27.21 -31.45
C ILE A 753 12.02 -26.36 -31.08
N LYS A 754 12.73 -25.89 -32.10
CA LYS A 754 13.89 -25.04 -31.91
C LYS A 754 13.74 -23.80 -32.76
N ALA A 755 13.76 -22.63 -32.13
CA ALA A 755 13.79 -21.34 -32.79
C ALA A 755 15.20 -21.11 -33.37
N LEU A 756 15.27 -20.68 -34.62
CA LEU A 756 16.49 -20.33 -35.32
C LEU A 756 16.61 -18.81 -35.43
N PHE A 757 17.62 -18.23 -34.79
CA PHE A 757 17.84 -16.81 -34.78
C PHE A 757 18.91 -16.37 -35.77
N ASP A 758 18.78 -15.15 -36.28
CA ASP A 758 19.85 -14.53 -37.07
C ASP A 758 21.00 -14.12 -36.15
N THR A 759 22.16 -14.80 -36.33
CA THR A 759 23.37 -14.57 -35.53
C THR A 759 24.33 -13.58 -36.14
N THR A 760 24.02 -13.00 -37.32
CA THR A 760 24.95 -12.15 -38.05
C THR A 760 25.12 -10.73 -37.49
N GLY A 761 24.45 -10.39 -36.39
CA GLY A 761 24.70 -9.18 -35.62
C GLY A 761 24.43 -7.86 -36.32
N ILE A 762 23.84 -7.89 -37.52
CA ILE A 762 23.35 -6.70 -38.20
C ILE A 762 21.85 -6.69 -37.99
N SER A 763 21.40 -5.95 -36.97
CA SER A 763 20.01 -5.53 -36.93
C SER A 763 19.73 -4.81 -38.23
N ILE A 764 19.11 -5.50 -39.20
CA ILE A 764 18.40 -4.81 -40.25
C ILE A 764 17.25 -4.13 -39.51
N ILE A 765 17.45 -2.90 -39.08
CA ILE A 765 16.36 -2.01 -38.77
C ILE A 765 15.52 -2.05 -40.04
N PRO A 766 14.30 -2.59 -40.03
CA PRO A 766 13.43 -2.51 -41.18
C PRO A 766 13.30 -1.00 -41.44
N THR A 767 13.87 -0.54 -42.57
CA THR A 767 13.61 0.78 -43.09
C THR A 767 12.22 0.81 -43.72
N SER A 768 11.21 0.37 -43.07
CA SER A 768 9.84 0.76 -43.28
C SER A 768 9.55 1.81 -42.24
N ASP A 769 9.75 3.03 -42.61
CA ASP A 769 9.29 4.25 -41.99
C ASP A 769 7.85 4.15 -41.52
N THR A 770 7.65 3.72 -40.29
CA THR A 770 6.54 4.14 -39.45
C THR A 770 6.71 3.60 -38.03
N LYS A 771 7.88 3.75 -37.41
CA LYS A 771 7.88 3.76 -35.95
C LYS A 771 7.14 5.03 -35.57
N SER A 772 5.97 4.85 -34.99
CA SER A 772 5.22 5.95 -34.41
C SER A 772 6.14 6.78 -33.54
N GLN A 773 6.41 8.03 -33.93
CA GLN A 773 7.13 8.99 -33.09
C GLN A 773 6.22 9.52 -31.98
N ASP A 774 5.23 8.74 -31.60
CA ASP A 774 4.24 9.10 -30.64
C ASP A 774 4.63 8.58 -29.26
N VAL A 775 4.28 9.32 -28.23
CA VAL A 775 4.43 8.94 -26.82
C VAL A 775 3.07 8.51 -26.30
N TYR A 776 3.02 7.35 -25.66
CA TYR A 776 1.83 6.79 -25.02
C TYR A 776 2.04 6.64 -23.52
N ASP A 777 0.97 6.72 -22.73
CA ASP A 777 0.97 6.27 -21.34
C ASP A 777 0.87 4.73 -21.27
N LEU A 778 0.96 4.18 -20.05
CA LEU A 778 0.88 2.72 -19.84
C LEU A 778 -0.50 2.13 -20.22
N ASN A 779 -1.53 2.98 -20.37
CA ASN A 779 -2.87 2.57 -20.78
C ASN A 779 -3.07 2.62 -22.30
N GLY A 780 -1.98 2.86 -23.05
CA GLY A 780 -2.03 2.99 -24.52
C GLY A 780 -2.62 4.30 -25.01
N ARG A 781 -2.91 5.28 -24.12
CA ARG A 781 -3.40 6.59 -24.51
C ARG A 781 -2.26 7.42 -25.08
N LYS A 782 -2.42 7.95 -26.29
CA LYS A 782 -1.46 8.85 -26.91
C LYS A 782 -1.36 10.17 -26.15
N ILE A 783 -0.18 10.47 -25.63
CA ILE A 783 0.13 11.68 -24.86
C ILE A 783 0.75 12.75 -25.77
N ARG A 784 1.53 12.33 -26.78
CA ARG A 784 2.21 13.24 -27.71
C ARG A 784 2.31 12.58 -29.08
N SER A 785 2.08 13.36 -30.15
CA SER A 785 2.21 12.92 -31.54
C SER A 785 3.43 13.51 -32.20
N GLY A 786 4.10 12.72 -33.04
CA GLY A 786 5.17 13.18 -33.94
C GLY A 786 6.46 13.59 -33.23
N SER A 787 6.69 13.22 -31.98
CA SER A 787 7.92 13.52 -31.25
C SER A 787 8.18 12.46 -30.19
N MET A 788 9.41 11.97 -30.15
CA MET A 788 9.88 11.04 -29.11
C MET A 788 10.42 11.76 -27.86
N SER A 789 10.34 13.10 -27.78
CA SER A 789 10.77 13.86 -26.61
C SER A 789 9.81 13.65 -25.44
N LEU A 790 10.39 13.45 -24.27
CA LEU A 790 9.68 13.39 -23.00
C LEU A 790 9.69 14.74 -22.26
N ASP A 791 10.36 15.77 -22.80
CA ASP A 791 10.49 17.08 -22.17
C ASP A 791 9.13 17.71 -21.88
N GLY A 792 8.93 18.13 -20.63
CA GLY A 792 7.69 18.79 -20.19
C GLY A 792 6.50 17.84 -19.97
N LEU A 793 6.73 16.53 -20.06
CA LEU A 793 5.73 15.56 -19.59
C LEU A 793 5.83 15.41 -18.07
N PRO A 794 4.72 15.14 -17.39
CA PRO A 794 4.74 14.79 -15.98
C PRO A 794 5.66 13.59 -15.70
N ARG A 795 6.17 13.53 -14.47
CA ARG A 795 6.92 12.36 -14.00
C ARG A 795 6.08 11.09 -14.17
N GLY A 796 6.65 10.08 -14.80
CA GLY A 796 5.91 8.85 -15.07
C GLY A 796 6.59 7.93 -16.08
N ILE A 797 5.96 6.79 -16.33
CA ILE A 797 6.41 5.80 -17.33
C ILE A 797 5.60 6.00 -18.61
N TYR A 798 6.30 6.10 -19.72
CA TYR A 798 5.72 6.29 -21.06
C TYR A 798 6.20 5.21 -22.01
N ILE A 799 5.46 4.96 -23.07
CA ILE A 799 5.82 4.06 -24.15
C ILE A 799 6.16 4.89 -25.38
N ILE A 800 7.40 4.75 -25.89
CA ILE A 800 7.90 5.43 -27.08
C ILE A 800 8.49 4.37 -28.01
N GLY A 801 7.96 4.26 -29.22
CA GLY A 801 8.46 3.27 -30.19
C GLY A 801 8.43 1.83 -29.66
N GLY A 802 7.44 1.51 -28.80
CA GLY A 802 7.29 0.19 -28.17
C GLY A 802 8.20 -0.05 -26.96
N LYS A 803 8.96 0.94 -26.48
CA LYS A 803 9.84 0.82 -25.30
C LYS A 803 9.35 1.69 -24.14
N LYS A 804 9.49 1.20 -22.92
CA LYS A 804 9.24 1.99 -21.71
C LYS A 804 10.33 3.06 -21.56
N ALA A 805 9.92 4.29 -21.33
CA ALA A 805 10.78 5.43 -21.04
C ALA A 805 10.30 6.14 -19.79
N PHE A 806 11.24 6.62 -18.98
CA PHE A 806 10.94 7.24 -17.69
C PHE A 806 11.13 8.75 -17.78
N VAL A 807 10.19 9.52 -17.21
CA VAL A 807 10.34 10.94 -16.90
C VAL A 807 10.55 11.03 -15.40
N ASN A 808 11.73 11.48 -15.01
CA ASN A 808 12.12 11.65 -13.60
C ASN A 808 11.57 12.96 -13.02
#